data_408b1d392a5beaed04d6c595faa47956
#
_entry.id   408b1d392a5beaed04d6c595faa47956
#
_cell.length_a   1.000
_cell.length_b   1.000
_cell.length_c   1.000
_cell.angle_alpha   90.00
_cell.angle_beta   90.00
_cell.angle_gamma   90.00
#
_symmetry.space_group_name_H-M   'P 1'
#
loop_
_entity.id
_entity.type
_entity.pdbx_description
1 polymer ?
#
loop_
_entity_poly.entity_id
_entity_poly.type
_entity_poly.pdbx_seq_one_letter_code
_entity_poly.pdbx_strand_id
1 'polypeptide(L)'
;MKRLLSYSGVMFVITIILLLIIPLPAGLVDVAIILNMSLSMMILVITMTIREPLEFSIFPSLLLITTLFRLGINVSTTRNILSQGGSSGRVIAAFGDFVLRGNVVVGLIIFLIIVLMQFIVITKGAERVAEVAARFNLDAMPGKQMAIDADLSSGLINEAQAKERRAKVQREADFYGAMDGATKIVKGDAVMSLITTAINLIGGSIIGIVQSGSSISAVLSTYSIATVGDGLVSQIPALLISTATGMIVTRAVSEGSLNEDVSKQFLAQPHAMIVSGAAVAVMAVIPGMPAVRTLVVAACLMGSGFYLSGKIKKEPQALSQMAMAPSTQLQDSPQAQAAAAKEEVSEEEYFKDVNNVYSLLTLEPVEIEFGYSLIPLADESVGGRLISRIVIFRRQYAQDMGFVIPSIRLRDSSSLGPSQYSIRIKGEEVAGGEILIDYFLALEPEEVEEEIEGIEAIEPAYGIPSRWIKPENRDRAELYGYTVIDPLSVLLMHLSEVIRQHSYELLTRQEVVRLTENLKKTAPELVEEAIPQMISYSYFQRVLTNLLKEGIPIRDLETIVENLMQTASETGLPPRELDQTVEKIRTALKRTITRMYCTDGCMKVITLDAQLEREMVASLSKGENGLYLALNPEMLQHVIRQLAEQIKKFSGLSQNPVILTSQVMRIHFYHLVEPFYPNIRVLSFNEIANNVQIQSIGNIITMKKGS
;
A
#
# COMPACT_ATOMS: atom_id res chain seq x y z
N MET A 1 -45.05 -20.69 -18.98
CA MET A 1 -44.48 -19.34 -18.91
C MET A 1 -43.23 -19.26 -18.01
N LYS A 2 -43.24 -19.69 -16.72
CA LYS A 2 -42.07 -19.67 -15.83
C LYS A 2 -40.83 -20.49 -16.36
N ARG A 3 -41.02 -21.64 -16.99
CA ARG A 3 -39.93 -22.45 -17.59
C ARG A 3 -39.33 -21.81 -18.85
N LEU A 4 -40.11 -21.08 -19.66
CA LEU A 4 -39.60 -20.33 -20.84
C LEU A 4 -38.76 -19.11 -20.40
N LEU A 5 -39.13 -18.44 -19.32
CA LEU A 5 -38.35 -17.35 -18.72
C LEU A 5 -37.00 -17.85 -18.12
N SER A 6 -36.96 -19.08 -17.60
CA SER A 6 -35.71 -19.69 -17.08
C SER A 6 -34.63 -19.92 -18.16
N TYR A 7 -35.03 -20.11 -19.42
CA TYR A 7 -34.09 -20.31 -20.53
C TYR A 7 -33.80 -19.04 -21.34
N SER A 8 -34.49 -17.92 -21.05
CA SER A 8 -34.32 -16.67 -21.82
C SER A 8 -32.88 -16.13 -21.78
N GLY A 9 -32.21 -16.22 -20.65
CA GLY A 9 -30.80 -15.80 -20.51
C GLY A 9 -29.84 -16.63 -21.38
N VAL A 10 -30.03 -17.96 -21.37
CA VAL A 10 -29.21 -18.85 -22.20
C VAL A 10 -29.48 -18.62 -23.70
N MET A 11 -30.74 -18.46 -24.07
CA MET A 11 -31.11 -18.14 -25.45
C MET A 11 -30.55 -16.78 -25.92
N PHE A 12 -30.50 -15.80 -25.01
CA PHE A 12 -29.91 -14.49 -25.28
C PHE A 12 -28.42 -14.59 -25.55
N VAL A 13 -27.67 -15.31 -24.68
CA VAL A 13 -26.22 -15.55 -24.87
C VAL A 13 -25.95 -16.32 -26.18
N ILE A 14 -26.74 -17.37 -26.50
CA ILE A 14 -26.62 -18.10 -27.78
C ILE A 14 -26.86 -17.14 -28.95
N THR A 15 -27.88 -16.29 -28.86
CA THR A 15 -28.15 -15.31 -29.93
C THR A 15 -26.98 -14.36 -30.12
N ILE A 16 -26.32 -13.88 -29.04
CA ILE A 16 -25.13 -13.03 -29.12
C ILE A 16 -23.97 -13.76 -29.81
N ILE A 17 -23.75 -15.02 -29.49
CA ILE A 17 -22.69 -15.83 -30.14
C ILE A 17 -23.01 -16.00 -31.66
N LEU A 18 -24.26 -16.20 -31.99
CA LEU A 18 -24.68 -16.28 -33.40
C LEU A 18 -24.47 -14.96 -34.13
N LEU A 19 -24.66 -13.81 -33.47
CA LEU A 19 -24.38 -12.47 -34.02
C LEU A 19 -22.92 -12.24 -34.42
N LEU A 20 -21.98 -12.92 -33.74
CA LEU A 20 -20.56 -12.89 -34.11
C LEU A 20 -20.29 -13.59 -35.45
N ILE A 21 -21.11 -14.57 -35.81
CA ILE A 21 -20.91 -15.40 -37.01
C ILE A 21 -21.78 -14.89 -38.16
N ILE A 22 -23.04 -14.57 -37.89
CA ILE A 22 -24.06 -14.20 -38.91
C ILE A 22 -24.20 -12.66 -38.92
N PRO A 23 -23.88 -11.99 -40.04
CA PRO A 23 -24.01 -10.54 -40.13
C PRO A 23 -25.47 -10.12 -40.08
N LEU A 24 -25.76 -9.09 -39.31
CA LEU A 24 -27.08 -8.47 -39.30
C LEU A 24 -27.26 -7.53 -40.50
N PRO A 25 -28.45 -7.51 -41.13
CA PRO A 25 -28.79 -6.45 -42.09
C PRO A 25 -28.85 -5.09 -41.36
N ALA A 26 -28.54 -3.99 -42.08
CA ALA A 26 -28.39 -2.64 -41.54
C ALA A 26 -29.56 -2.18 -40.64
N GLY A 27 -30.81 -2.52 -40.99
CA GLY A 27 -31.97 -2.17 -40.16
C GLY A 27 -32.02 -2.89 -38.81
N LEU A 28 -31.55 -4.15 -38.73
CA LEU A 28 -31.46 -4.87 -37.48
C LEU A 28 -30.25 -4.39 -36.63
N VAL A 29 -29.17 -3.95 -37.27
CA VAL A 29 -28.03 -3.30 -36.58
C VAL A 29 -28.49 -2.03 -35.88
N ASP A 30 -29.28 -1.17 -36.53
CA ASP A 30 -29.84 0.05 -35.92
C ASP A 30 -30.65 -0.28 -34.64
N VAL A 31 -31.51 -1.30 -34.71
CA VAL A 31 -32.29 -1.75 -33.54
C VAL A 31 -31.39 -2.29 -32.44
N ALA A 32 -30.37 -3.10 -32.76
CA ALA A 32 -29.44 -3.65 -31.81
C ALA A 32 -28.61 -2.54 -31.09
N ILE A 33 -28.17 -1.53 -31.83
CA ILE A 33 -27.49 -0.34 -31.30
C ILE A 33 -28.38 0.40 -30.29
N ILE A 34 -29.64 0.72 -30.69
CA ILE A 34 -30.55 1.43 -29.79
C ILE A 34 -30.84 0.61 -28.55
N LEU A 35 -31.00 -0.72 -28.65
CA LEU A 35 -31.21 -1.61 -27.53
C LEU A 35 -30.00 -1.61 -26.61
N ASN A 36 -28.78 -1.67 -27.14
CA ASN A 36 -27.53 -1.63 -26.36
C ASN A 36 -27.38 -0.29 -25.61
N MET A 37 -27.68 0.84 -26.26
CA MET A 37 -27.65 2.16 -25.63
C MET A 37 -28.69 2.25 -24.50
N SER A 38 -29.90 1.78 -24.73
CA SER A 38 -31.00 1.76 -23.75
C SER A 38 -30.65 0.90 -22.54
N LEU A 39 -30.08 -0.29 -22.78
CA LEU A 39 -29.64 -1.20 -21.70
C LEU A 39 -28.54 -0.58 -20.87
N SER A 40 -27.54 0.04 -21.50
CA SER A 40 -26.44 0.70 -20.80
C SER A 40 -26.91 1.90 -19.97
N MET A 41 -27.87 2.67 -20.50
CA MET A 41 -28.50 3.77 -19.77
C MET A 41 -29.31 3.27 -18.58
N MET A 42 -30.06 2.19 -18.74
CA MET A 42 -30.83 1.56 -17.66
C MET A 42 -29.89 1.05 -16.55
N ILE A 43 -28.78 0.41 -16.90
CA ILE A 43 -27.76 -0.04 -15.95
C ILE A 43 -27.20 1.14 -15.14
N LEU A 44 -26.84 2.25 -15.81
CA LEU A 44 -26.37 3.45 -15.13
C LEU A 44 -27.41 4.00 -14.15
N VAL A 45 -28.65 4.14 -14.56
CA VAL A 45 -29.73 4.66 -13.70
C VAL A 45 -29.97 3.76 -12.50
N ILE A 46 -29.93 2.43 -12.68
CA ILE A 46 -30.06 1.49 -11.56
C ILE A 46 -28.89 1.66 -10.59
N THR A 47 -27.64 1.77 -11.07
CA THR A 47 -26.48 1.96 -10.19
C THR A 47 -26.52 3.27 -9.40
N MET A 48 -27.20 4.29 -9.89
CA MET A 48 -27.41 5.55 -9.16
C MET A 48 -28.51 5.44 -8.08
N THR A 49 -29.43 4.51 -8.21
CA THR A 49 -30.60 4.38 -7.33
C THR A 49 -30.46 3.35 -6.23
N ILE A 50 -29.62 2.33 -6.40
CA ILE A 50 -29.37 1.32 -5.35
C ILE A 50 -28.76 1.96 -4.11
N ARG A 51 -28.90 1.32 -2.93
CA ARG A 51 -28.31 1.75 -1.66
C ARG A 51 -27.02 1.00 -1.33
N GLU A 52 -27.00 -0.30 -1.55
CA GLU A 52 -25.83 -1.15 -1.33
C GLU A 52 -25.43 -1.83 -2.66
N PRO A 53 -24.12 -2.07 -2.91
CA PRO A 53 -23.65 -2.75 -4.13
C PRO A 53 -24.31 -4.13 -4.34
N LEU A 54 -24.60 -4.85 -3.27
CA LEU A 54 -25.22 -6.18 -3.30
C LEU A 54 -26.68 -6.18 -3.76
N GLU A 55 -27.40 -5.04 -3.71
CA GLU A 55 -28.74 -4.94 -4.29
C GLU A 55 -28.74 -5.19 -5.80
N PHE A 56 -27.59 -4.96 -6.44
CA PHE A 56 -27.39 -5.25 -7.86
C PHE A 56 -26.33 -6.34 -8.07
N SER A 57 -26.47 -7.45 -7.36
CA SER A 57 -25.52 -8.58 -7.36
C SER A 57 -25.27 -9.20 -8.73
N ILE A 58 -26.20 -9.08 -9.68
CA ILE A 58 -26.04 -9.59 -11.07
C ILE A 58 -25.20 -8.66 -11.95
N PHE A 59 -24.78 -7.49 -11.46
CA PHE A 59 -24.08 -6.48 -12.25
C PHE A 59 -22.81 -7.00 -12.93
N PRO A 60 -21.90 -7.79 -12.30
CA PRO A 60 -20.74 -8.33 -13.00
C PRO A 60 -21.10 -9.22 -14.20
N SER A 61 -22.15 -10.03 -14.07
CA SER A 61 -22.65 -10.88 -15.16
C SER A 61 -23.28 -10.05 -16.30
N LEU A 62 -23.99 -8.96 -15.95
CA LEU A 62 -24.52 -8.03 -16.93
C LEU A 62 -23.41 -7.31 -17.71
N LEU A 63 -22.31 -6.93 -17.04
CA LEU A 63 -21.13 -6.37 -17.71
C LEU A 63 -20.60 -7.31 -18.80
N LEU A 64 -20.49 -8.58 -18.48
CA LEU A 64 -20.02 -9.60 -19.43
C LEU A 64 -20.98 -9.76 -20.61
N ILE A 65 -22.27 -9.87 -20.35
CA ILE A 65 -23.30 -10.05 -21.38
C ILE A 65 -23.41 -8.82 -22.30
N THR A 66 -23.43 -7.61 -21.73
CA THR A 66 -23.48 -6.37 -22.51
C THR A 66 -22.22 -6.15 -23.34
N THR A 67 -21.07 -6.52 -22.83
CA THR A 67 -19.79 -6.45 -23.57
C THR A 67 -19.78 -7.42 -24.75
N LEU A 68 -20.21 -8.67 -24.54
CA LEU A 68 -20.34 -9.65 -25.64
C LEU A 68 -21.36 -9.19 -26.69
N PHE A 69 -22.49 -8.62 -26.28
CA PHE A 69 -23.49 -8.08 -27.17
C PHE A 69 -22.92 -6.95 -28.04
N ARG A 70 -22.18 -6.03 -27.45
CA ARG A 70 -21.48 -4.94 -28.13
C ARG A 70 -20.44 -5.45 -29.11
N LEU A 71 -19.64 -6.46 -28.74
CA LEU A 71 -18.71 -7.11 -29.68
C LEU A 71 -19.41 -7.70 -30.86
N GLY A 72 -20.56 -8.36 -30.68
CA GLY A 72 -21.39 -8.88 -31.79
C GLY A 72 -21.87 -7.79 -32.73
N ILE A 73 -22.33 -6.66 -32.20
CA ILE A 73 -22.70 -5.48 -32.99
C ILE A 73 -21.50 -4.96 -33.76
N ASN A 74 -20.35 -4.72 -33.12
CA ASN A 74 -19.13 -4.18 -33.73
C ASN A 74 -18.62 -5.05 -34.89
N VAL A 75 -18.68 -6.37 -34.77
CA VAL A 75 -18.31 -7.29 -35.84
C VAL A 75 -19.29 -7.17 -37.03
N SER A 76 -20.60 -7.08 -36.74
CA SER A 76 -21.63 -6.91 -37.77
C SER A 76 -21.54 -5.56 -38.49
N THR A 77 -21.30 -4.47 -37.73
CA THR A 77 -21.13 -3.12 -38.31
C THR A 77 -19.88 -3.03 -39.18
N THR A 78 -18.73 -3.53 -38.66
CA THR A 78 -17.47 -3.59 -39.44
C THR A 78 -17.67 -4.34 -40.76
N ARG A 79 -18.29 -5.50 -40.72
CA ARG A 79 -18.56 -6.27 -41.94
C ARG A 79 -19.44 -5.52 -42.91
N ASN A 80 -20.50 -4.85 -42.43
CA ASN A 80 -21.37 -4.04 -43.28
C ASN A 80 -20.62 -2.85 -43.89
N ILE A 81 -19.80 -2.13 -43.12
CA ILE A 81 -18.96 -1.01 -43.59
C ILE A 81 -18.04 -1.47 -44.73
N LEU A 82 -17.34 -2.60 -44.51
CA LEU A 82 -16.37 -3.12 -45.47
C LEU A 82 -17.03 -3.72 -46.74
N SER A 83 -18.20 -4.39 -46.61
CA SER A 83 -18.86 -5.10 -47.72
C SER A 83 -19.88 -4.26 -48.47
N GLN A 84 -20.44 -3.20 -47.89
CA GLN A 84 -21.51 -2.39 -48.46
C GLN A 84 -21.07 -0.94 -48.81
N GLY A 85 -19.78 -0.74 -49.07
CA GLY A 85 -19.26 0.57 -49.51
C GLY A 85 -19.42 1.70 -48.50
N GLY A 86 -19.23 1.40 -47.22
CA GLY A 86 -19.33 2.38 -46.12
C GLY A 86 -20.74 2.52 -45.52
N SER A 87 -21.72 1.73 -45.95
CA SER A 87 -23.09 1.78 -45.39
C SER A 87 -23.25 0.75 -44.25
N SER A 88 -23.59 1.20 -43.05
CA SER A 88 -23.75 0.31 -41.88
C SER A 88 -25.02 0.56 -41.07
N GLY A 89 -25.89 1.45 -41.51
CA GLY A 89 -27.15 1.81 -40.84
C GLY A 89 -27.37 3.31 -40.72
N ARG A 90 -28.61 3.70 -40.42
CA ARG A 90 -29.00 5.13 -40.34
C ARG A 90 -28.45 5.76 -39.02
N VAL A 91 -28.40 5.01 -37.95
CA VAL A 91 -27.90 5.50 -36.64
C VAL A 91 -26.43 5.86 -36.78
N ILE A 92 -25.62 4.97 -37.35
CA ILE A 92 -24.18 5.20 -37.54
C ILE A 92 -23.91 6.39 -38.45
N ALA A 93 -24.64 6.47 -39.57
CA ALA A 93 -24.51 7.61 -40.50
C ALA A 93 -24.87 8.94 -39.81
N ALA A 94 -25.96 8.99 -39.04
CA ALA A 94 -26.37 10.19 -38.32
C ALA A 94 -25.33 10.67 -37.27
N PHE A 95 -24.70 9.75 -36.53
CA PHE A 95 -23.63 10.10 -35.58
C PHE A 95 -22.34 10.56 -36.29
N GLY A 96 -21.98 9.91 -37.41
CA GLY A 96 -20.83 10.30 -38.21
C GLY A 96 -21.01 11.70 -38.81
N ASP A 97 -22.13 12.00 -39.41
CA ASP A 97 -22.45 13.32 -39.96
C ASP A 97 -22.52 14.42 -38.91
N PHE A 98 -23.06 14.10 -37.71
CA PHE A 98 -23.14 15.03 -36.58
C PHE A 98 -21.77 15.53 -36.13
N VAL A 99 -20.78 14.64 -36.01
CA VAL A 99 -19.45 14.97 -35.52
C VAL A 99 -18.58 15.60 -36.59
N LEU A 100 -18.64 15.10 -37.81
CA LEU A 100 -17.80 15.59 -38.91
C LEU A 100 -18.22 16.96 -39.44
N ARG A 101 -19.51 17.32 -39.36
CA ARG A 101 -20.09 18.64 -39.77
C ARG A 101 -19.41 19.29 -41.00
N GLY A 102 -19.15 18.51 -42.03
CA GLY A 102 -18.57 18.98 -43.30
C GLY A 102 -17.02 19.08 -43.31
N ASN A 103 -16.32 18.90 -42.21
CA ASN A 103 -14.84 18.86 -42.21
C ASN A 103 -14.33 17.54 -41.64
N VAL A 104 -14.04 16.59 -42.51
CA VAL A 104 -13.63 15.23 -42.17
C VAL A 104 -12.36 15.21 -41.33
N VAL A 105 -11.39 16.08 -41.62
CA VAL A 105 -10.09 16.11 -40.89
C VAL A 105 -10.29 16.57 -39.48
N VAL A 106 -11.01 17.65 -39.24
CA VAL A 106 -11.27 18.20 -37.91
C VAL A 106 -12.09 17.20 -37.08
N GLY A 107 -13.13 16.61 -37.68
CA GLY A 107 -13.97 15.62 -37.02
C GLY A 107 -13.20 14.36 -36.62
N LEU A 108 -12.30 13.87 -37.48
CA LEU A 108 -11.43 12.72 -37.17
C LEU A 108 -10.48 13.00 -36.01
N ILE A 109 -9.89 14.22 -35.94
CA ILE A 109 -9.04 14.62 -34.84
C ILE A 109 -9.83 14.65 -33.52
N ILE A 110 -11.02 15.27 -33.51
CA ILE A 110 -11.89 15.34 -32.32
C ILE A 110 -12.29 13.93 -31.88
N PHE A 111 -12.68 13.08 -32.83
CA PHE A 111 -13.00 11.69 -32.56
C PHE A 111 -11.82 10.95 -31.90
N LEU A 112 -10.60 11.10 -32.44
CA LEU A 112 -9.40 10.47 -31.86
C LEU A 112 -9.14 10.94 -30.43
N ILE A 113 -9.32 12.23 -30.16
CA ILE A 113 -9.19 12.79 -28.80
C ILE A 113 -10.23 12.14 -27.86
N ILE A 114 -11.49 12.03 -28.29
CA ILE A 114 -12.55 11.41 -27.48
C ILE A 114 -12.22 9.94 -27.18
N VAL A 115 -11.78 9.17 -28.19
CA VAL A 115 -11.39 7.76 -28.04
C VAL A 115 -10.24 7.60 -27.04
N LEU A 116 -9.18 8.39 -27.19
CA LEU A 116 -8.02 8.35 -26.30
C LEU A 116 -8.39 8.73 -24.85
N MET A 117 -9.18 9.79 -24.68
CA MET A 117 -9.66 10.22 -23.38
C MET A 117 -10.49 9.12 -22.70
N GLN A 118 -11.43 8.52 -23.43
CA GLN A 118 -12.26 7.42 -22.94
C GLN A 118 -11.41 6.22 -22.51
N PHE A 119 -10.46 5.82 -23.33
CA PHE A 119 -9.61 4.66 -23.02
C PHE A 119 -8.70 4.91 -21.83
N ILE A 120 -7.99 6.06 -21.80
CA ILE A 120 -6.99 6.35 -20.77
C ILE A 120 -7.65 6.73 -19.44
N VAL A 121 -8.63 7.64 -19.47
CA VAL A 121 -9.19 8.21 -18.23
C VAL A 121 -10.30 7.32 -17.69
N ILE A 122 -11.26 6.96 -18.52
CA ILE A 122 -12.49 6.30 -18.05
C ILE A 122 -12.28 4.79 -17.90
N THR A 123 -11.84 4.09 -18.98
CA THR A 123 -11.74 2.63 -18.95
C THR A 123 -10.62 2.16 -18.00
N LYS A 124 -9.40 2.71 -18.13
CA LYS A 124 -8.31 2.38 -17.20
C LYS A 124 -8.57 2.86 -15.78
N GLY A 125 -9.24 4.02 -15.63
CA GLY A 125 -9.62 4.56 -14.32
C GLY A 125 -10.60 3.64 -13.60
N ALA A 126 -11.70 3.25 -14.24
CA ALA A 126 -12.70 2.35 -13.67
C ALA A 126 -12.14 0.96 -13.35
N GLU A 127 -11.27 0.41 -14.21
CA GLU A 127 -10.55 -0.85 -13.95
C GLU A 127 -9.71 -0.75 -12.67
N ARG A 128 -8.91 0.30 -12.54
CA ARG A 128 -8.03 0.46 -11.38
C ARG A 128 -8.79 0.63 -10.08
N VAL A 129 -9.88 1.39 -10.11
CA VAL A 129 -10.77 1.55 -8.95
C VAL A 129 -11.40 0.22 -8.55
N ALA A 130 -11.89 -0.57 -9.51
CA ALA A 130 -12.48 -1.88 -9.25
C ALA A 130 -11.46 -2.88 -8.68
N GLU A 131 -10.25 -2.92 -9.24
CA GLU A 131 -9.14 -3.76 -8.74
C GLU A 131 -8.78 -3.43 -7.28
N VAL A 132 -8.61 -2.14 -6.99
CA VAL A 132 -8.23 -1.68 -5.64
C VAL A 132 -9.35 -1.94 -4.64
N ALA A 133 -10.61 -1.66 -4.99
CA ALA A 133 -11.75 -1.91 -4.11
C ALA A 133 -11.98 -3.40 -3.86
N ALA A 134 -11.83 -4.26 -4.88
CA ALA A 134 -11.90 -5.70 -4.73
C ALA A 134 -10.82 -6.20 -3.75
N ARG A 135 -9.59 -5.74 -3.91
CA ARG A 135 -8.49 -6.11 -3.02
C ARG A 135 -8.76 -5.71 -1.57
N PHE A 136 -9.16 -4.45 -1.32
CA PHE A 136 -9.45 -4.00 0.05
C PHE A 136 -10.61 -4.76 0.70
N ASN A 137 -11.67 -5.08 -0.05
CA ASN A 137 -12.79 -5.84 0.49
C ASN A 137 -12.41 -7.30 0.78
N LEU A 138 -11.59 -7.92 -0.07
CA LEU A 138 -11.09 -9.28 0.17
C LEU A 138 -10.12 -9.33 1.35
N ASP A 139 -9.21 -8.35 1.47
CA ASP A 139 -8.27 -8.25 2.59
C ASP A 139 -8.98 -7.96 3.93
N ALA A 140 -10.10 -7.24 3.92
CA ALA A 140 -10.91 -6.97 5.11
C ALA A 140 -11.82 -8.15 5.54
N MET A 141 -12.04 -9.15 4.67
CA MET A 141 -12.96 -10.27 4.93
C MET A 141 -12.63 -11.07 6.20
N PRO A 142 -11.37 -11.47 6.49
CA PRO A 142 -11.03 -12.17 7.73
C PRO A 142 -11.36 -11.34 8.97
N GLY A 143 -11.12 -10.02 8.93
CA GLY A 143 -11.46 -9.11 10.03
C GLY A 143 -12.97 -9.02 10.27
N LYS A 144 -13.78 -8.91 9.21
CA LYS A 144 -15.25 -8.95 9.31
C LYS A 144 -15.76 -10.27 9.87
N GLN A 145 -15.14 -11.41 9.49
CA GLN A 145 -15.51 -12.72 10.05
C GLN A 145 -15.17 -12.84 11.53
N MET A 146 -13.97 -12.40 11.95
CA MET A 146 -13.58 -12.38 13.36
C MET A 146 -14.49 -11.49 14.21
N ALA A 147 -14.93 -10.34 13.68
CA ALA A 147 -15.89 -9.49 14.36
C ALA A 147 -17.24 -10.19 14.57
N ILE A 148 -17.74 -10.92 13.56
CA ILE A 148 -18.98 -11.72 13.68
C ILE A 148 -18.82 -12.82 14.73
N ASP A 149 -17.65 -13.47 14.80
CA ASP A 149 -17.36 -14.53 15.76
C ASP A 149 -17.27 -13.96 17.20
N ALA A 150 -16.72 -12.77 17.36
CA ALA A 150 -16.71 -12.05 18.63
C ALA A 150 -18.11 -11.65 19.07
N ASP A 151 -18.94 -11.09 18.17
CA ASP A 151 -20.35 -10.76 18.44
C ASP A 151 -21.17 -12.01 18.87
N LEU A 152 -20.93 -13.14 18.23
CA LEU A 152 -21.57 -14.41 18.58
C LEU A 152 -21.10 -14.91 19.95
N SER A 153 -19.80 -14.86 20.23
CA SER A 153 -19.20 -15.31 21.49
C SER A 153 -19.61 -14.46 22.68
N SER A 154 -19.82 -13.15 22.46
CA SER A 154 -20.31 -12.21 23.48
C SER A 154 -21.83 -12.23 23.67
N GLY A 155 -22.57 -13.01 22.86
CA GLY A 155 -24.03 -13.12 22.94
C GLY A 155 -24.81 -11.92 22.37
N LEU A 156 -24.13 -11.01 21.67
CA LEU A 156 -24.75 -9.85 21.00
C LEU A 156 -25.63 -10.28 19.81
N ILE A 157 -25.27 -11.39 19.16
CA ILE A 157 -26.02 -11.99 18.06
C ILE A 157 -26.20 -13.50 18.30
N ASN A 158 -27.28 -14.05 17.76
CA ASN A 158 -27.55 -15.48 17.81
C ASN A 158 -26.90 -16.21 16.59
N GLU A 159 -26.85 -17.56 16.63
CA GLU A 159 -26.27 -18.37 15.55
C GLU A 159 -26.91 -18.10 14.17
N ALA A 160 -28.25 -17.87 14.13
CA ALA A 160 -28.95 -17.58 12.88
C ALA A 160 -28.48 -16.25 12.28
N GLN A 161 -28.36 -15.22 13.11
CA GLN A 161 -27.84 -13.90 12.72
C GLN A 161 -26.36 -13.95 12.31
N ALA A 162 -25.53 -14.72 13.03
CA ALA A 162 -24.13 -14.92 12.68
C ALA A 162 -23.99 -15.59 11.32
N LYS A 163 -24.81 -16.63 11.05
CA LYS A 163 -24.84 -17.31 9.74
C LYS A 163 -25.28 -16.36 8.61
N GLU A 164 -26.26 -15.52 8.85
CA GLU A 164 -26.73 -14.53 7.87
C GLU A 164 -25.67 -13.48 7.58
N ARG A 165 -25.01 -12.92 8.63
CA ARG A 165 -23.92 -11.95 8.47
C ARG A 165 -22.70 -12.54 7.76
N ARG A 166 -22.30 -13.78 8.09
CA ARG A 166 -21.22 -14.50 7.35
C ARG A 166 -21.59 -14.69 5.88
N ALA A 167 -22.84 -15.08 5.58
CA ALA A 167 -23.32 -15.22 4.21
C ALA A 167 -23.35 -13.87 3.45
N LYS A 168 -23.61 -12.74 4.15
CA LYS A 168 -23.52 -11.39 3.56
C LYS A 168 -22.07 -11.04 3.21
N VAL A 169 -21.13 -11.26 4.13
CA VAL A 169 -19.68 -11.03 3.90
C VAL A 169 -19.14 -11.89 2.76
N GLN A 170 -19.54 -13.16 2.68
CA GLN A 170 -19.16 -14.04 1.57
C GLN A 170 -19.70 -13.53 0.24
N ARG A 171 -20.97 -13.12 0.16
CA ARG A 171 -21.57 -12.55 -1.06
C ARG A 171 -20.89 -11.24 -1.48
N GLU A 172 -20.45 -10.42 -0.52
CA GLU A 172 -19.64 -9.22 -0.81
C GLU A 172 -18.31 -9.61 -1.47
N ALA A 173 -17.59 -10.56 -0.91
CA ALA A 173 -16.31 -11.02 -1.46
C ALA A 173 -16.48 -11.60 -2.87
N ASP A 174 -17.51 -12.44 -3.08
CA ASP A 174 -17.81 -13.04 -4.39
C ASP A 174 -18.19 -11.96 -5.41
N PHE A 175 -18.95 -10.95 -5.01
CA PHE A 175 -19.34 -9.81 -5.85
C PHE A 175 -18.11 -9.00 -6.31
N TYR A 176 -17.23 -8.59 -5.38
CA TYR A 176 -16.05 -7.80 -5.71
C TYR A 176 -15.02 -8.62 -6.49
N GLY A 177 -14.86 -9.91 -6.20
CA GLY A 177 -14.04 -10.82 -6.99
C GLY A 177 -14.52 -10.99 -8.43
N ALA A 178 -15.84 -11.14 -8.62
CA ALA A 178 -16.45 -11.19 -9.95
C ALA A 178 -16.33 -9.86 -10.69
N MET A 179 -16.39 -8.73 -9.96
CA MET A 179 -16.24 -7.38 -10.51
C MET A 179 -14.83 -7.15 -11.11
N ASP A 180 -13.78 -7.57 -10.41
CA ASP A 180 -12.40 -7.47 -10.93
C ASP A 180 -12.24 -8.26 -12.25
N GLY A 181 -12.82 -9.45 -12.32
CA GLY A 181 -12.83 -10.25 -13.55
C GLY A 181 -13.62 -9.58 -14.69
N ALA A 182 -14.80 -9.06 -14.41
CA ALA A 182 -15.67 -8.43 -15.41
C ALA A 182 -15.06 -7.13 -15.97
N THR A 183 -14.41 -6.31 -15.14
CA THR A 183 -13.78 -5.06 -15.60
C THR A 183 -12.60 -5.29 -16.55
N LYS A 184 -11.87 -6.38 -16.40
CA LYS A 184 -10.80 -6.77 -17.34
C LYS A 184 -11.36 -7.10 -18.73
N ILE A 185 -12.56 -7.70 -18.80
CA ILE A 185 -13.24 -7.98 -20.09
C ILE A 185 -13.70 -6.67 -20.74
N VAL A 186 -14.26 -5.73 -19.96
CA VAL A 186 -14.67 -4.39 -20.48
C VAL A 186 -13.47 -3.63 -21.06
N LYS A 187 -12.28 -3.74 -20.42
CA LYS A 187 -11.06 -3.16 -20.99
C LYS A 187 -10.63 -3.82 -22.29
N GLY A 188 -10.74 -5.15 -22.38
CA GLY A 188 -10.45 -5.89 -23.62
C GLY A 188 -11.31 -5.42 -24.78
N ASP A 189 -12.59 -5.19 -24.55
CA ASP A 189 -13.52 -4.68 -25.55
C ASP A 189 -13.19 -3.24 -26.00
N ALA A 190 -12.78 -2.36 -25.10
CA ALA A 190 -12.32 -1.02 -25.47
C ALA A 190 -11.08 -1.06 -26.39
N VAL A 191 -10.16 -1.98 -26.17
CA VAL A 191 -9.01 -2.22 -27.08
C VAL A 191 -9.48 -2.76 -28.42
N MET A 192 -10.41 -3.72 -28.43
CA MET A 192 -10.97 -4.27 -29.68
C MET A 192 -11.71 -3.21 -30.49
N SER A 193 -12.47 -2.32 -29.85
CA SER A 193 -13.15 -1.20 -30.53
C SER A 193 -12.13 -0.28 -31.20
N LEU A 194 -10.98 -0.04 -30.63
CA LEU A 194 -9.92 0.78 -31.21
C LEU A 194 -9.28 0.10 -32.43
N ILE A 195 -9.03 -1.21 -32.37
CA ILE A 195 -8.52 -2.02 -33.47
C ILE A 195 -9.55 -2.05 -34.64
N THR A 196 -10.82 -2.25 -34.32
CA THR A 196 -11.92 -2.29 -35.29
C THR A 196 -12.06 -0.94 -36.04
N THR A 197 -11.93 0.17 -35.28
CA THR A 197 -11.91 1.52 -35.86
C THR A 197 -10.77 1.68 -36.87
N ALA A 198 -9.56 1.23 -36.53
CA ALA A 198 -8.41 1.29 -37.43
C ALA A 198 -8.64 0.40 -38.70
N ILE A 199 -9.18 -0.80 -38.48
CA ILE A 199 -9.53 -1.70 -39.61
C ILE A 199 -10.59 -1.07 -40.51
N ASN A 200 -11.65 -0.46 -39.97
CA ASN A 200 -12.70 0.19 -40.73
C ASN A 200 -12.16 1.36 -41.55
N LEU A 201 -11.30 2.18 -40.98
CA LEU A 201 -10.73 3.35 -41.64
C LEU A 201 -9.73 2.95 -42.75
N ILE A 202 -8.73 2.15 -42.39
CA ILE A 202 -7.66 1.76 -43.32
C ILE A 202 -8.15 0.71 -44.31
N GLY A 203 -8.71 -0.38 -43.83
CA GLY A 203 -9.21 -1.48 -44.64
C GLY A 203 -10.36 -1.04 -45.56
N GLY A 204 -11.31 -0.27 -45.03
CA GLY A 204 -12.40 0.30 -45.78
C GLY A 204 -11.94 1.25 -46.87
N SER A 205 -10.97 2.12 -46.58
CA SER A 205 -10.41 3.03 -47.60
C SER A 205 -9.70 2.27 -48.71
N ILE A 206 -8.93 1.23 -48.40
CA ILE A 206 -8.27 0.36 -49.42
C ILE A 206 -9.30 -0.34 -50.26
N ILE A 207 -10.31 -0.97 -49.67
CA ILE A 207 -11.39 -1.68 -50.40
C ILE A 207 -12.16 -0.69 -51.28
N GLY A 208 -12.49 0.48 -50.74
CA GLY A 208 -13.21 1.51 -51.48
C GLY A 208 -12.43 2.02 -52.70
N ILE A 209 -11.14 2.23 -52.62
CA ILE A 209 -10.28 2.66 -53.75
C ILE A 209 -10.20 1.55 -54.80
N VAL A 210 -10.05 0.29 -54.40
CA VAL A 210 -9.88 -0.83 -55.31
C VAL A 210 -11.19 -1.21 -56.02
N GLN A 211 -12.32 -1.15 -55.30
CA GLN A 211 -13.60 -1.65 -55.84
C GLN A 211 -14.48 -0.58 -56.49
N SER A 212 -14.46 0.67 -55.99
CA SER A 212 -15.46 1.67 -56.45
C SER A 212 -15.01 2.56 -57.60
N GLY A 213 -13.71 2.61 -57.93
CA GLY A 213 -13.18 3.51 -58.97
C GLY A 213 -13.44 4.99 -58.70
N SER A 214 -13.93 5.35 -57.53
CA SER A 214 -14.26 6.70 -57.09
C SER A 214 -13.00 7.49 -56.75
N SER A 215 -13.11 8.83 -56.70
CA SER A 215 -11.98 9.65 -56.27
C SER A 215 -11.54 9.33 -54.82
N ILE A 216 -10.25 9.36 -54.57
CA ILE A 216 -9.66 9.05 -53.25
C ILE A 216 -10.30 9.90 -52.13
N SER A 217 -10.62 11.19 -52.44
CA SER A 217 -11.24 12.07 -51.46
C SER A 217 -12.68 11.66 -51.10
N ALA A 218 -13.45 11.18 -52.06
CA ALA A 218 -14.81 10.70 -51.83
C ALA A 218 -14.82 9.40 -51.02
N VAL A 219 -13.94 8.45 -51.35
CA VAL A 219 -13.77 7.19 -50.62
C VAL A 219 -13.36 7.48 -49.18
N LEU A 220 -12.33 8.32 -48.97
CA LEU A 220 -11.85 8.68 -47.63
C LEU A 220 -12.94 9.37 -46.79
N SER A 221 -13.72 10.27 -47.41
CA SER A 221 -14.85 10.92 -46.73
C SER A 221 -15.92 9.90 -46.31
N THR A 222 -16.35 9.00 -47.19
CA THR A 222 -17.40 8.00 -46.90
C THR A 222 -16.99 7.05 -45.76
N TYR A 223 -15.77 6.48 -45.84
CA TYR A 223 -15.31 5.55 -44.83
C TYR A 223 -14.95 6.25 -43.51
N SER A 224 -14.50 7.52 -43.52
CA SER A 224 -14.32 8.31 -42.30
C SER A 224 -15.64 8.58 -41.60
N ILE A 225 -16.70 8.95 -42.32
CA ILE A 225 -18.06 9.16 -41.77
C ILE A 225 -18.55 7.86 -41.11
N ALA A 226 -18.47 6.73 -41.85
CA ALA A 226 -18.91 5.44 -41.34
C ALA A 226 -18.09 4.99 -40.11
N THR A 227 -16.77 5.15 -40.15
CA THR A 227 -15.87 4.73 -39.05
C THR A 227 -16.05 5.58 -37.82
N VAL A 228 -16.13 6.90 -37.95
CA VAL A 228 -16.37 7.82 -36.82
C VAL A 228 -17.75 7.59 -36.23
N GLY A 229 -18.77 7.38 -37.06
CA GLY A 229 -20.10 7.04 -36.61
C GLY A 229 -20.15 5.73 -35.81
N ASP A 230 -19.57 4.66 -36.36
CA ASP A 230 -19.47 3.33 -35.72
C ASP A 230 -18.72 3.41 -34.38
N GLY A 231 -17.57 4.09 -34.40
CA GLY A 231 -16.76 4.27 -33.18
C GLY A 231 -17.51 5.02 -32.08
N LEU A 232 -18.20 6.12 -32.40
CA LEU A 232 -18.94 6.90 -31.37
C LEU A 232 -20.15 6.13 -30.83
N VAL A 233 -20.89 5.47 -31.69
CA VAL A 233 -22.04 4.64 -31.31
C VAL A 233 -21.62 3.50 -30.37
N SER A 234 -20.46 2.91 -30.60
CA SER A 234 -19.89 1.88 -29.72
C SER A 234 -19.35 2.45 -28.40
N GLN A 235 -18.85 3.70 -28.39
CA GLN A 235 -18.24 4.31 -27.22
C GLN A 235 -19.25 4.79 -26.19
N ILE A 236 -20.44 5.29 -26.59
CA ILE A 236 -21.44 5.78 -25.65
C ILE A 236 -21.85 4.70 -24.62
N PRO A 237 -22.25 3.47 -25.02
CA PRO A 237 -22.53 2.41 -24.07
C PRO A 237 -21.33 2.05 -23.20
N ALA A 238 -20.12 2.03 -23.76
CA ALA A 238 -18.90 1.76 -23.01
C ALA A 238 -18.64 2.78 -21.89
N LEU A 239 -18.86 4.06 -22.21
CA LEU A 239 -18.75 5.17 -21.25
C LEU A 239 -19.76 5.04 -20.11
N LEU A 240 -21.03 4.78 -20.46
CA LEU A 240 -22.11 4.61 -19.47
C LEU A 240 -21.83 3.43 -18.53
N ILE A 241 -21.41 2.29 -19.07
CA ILE A 241 -21.06 1.09 -18.31
C ILE A 241 -19.83 1.30 -17.45
N SER A 242 -18.76 1.91 -17.97
CA SER A 242 -17.56 2.21 -17.18
C SER A 242 -17.84 3.19 -16.04
N THR A 243 -18.70 4.18 -16.28
CA THR A 243 -19.15 5.12 -15.23
C THR A 243 -19.99 4.40 -14.19
N ALA A 244 -20.93 3.54 -14.59
CA ALA A 244 -21.72 2.71 -13.68
C ALA A 244 -20.84 1.79 -12.84
N THR A 245 -19.81 1.19 -13.45
CA THR A 245 -18.81 0.37 -12.79
C THR A 245 -18.04 1.18 -11.71
N GLY A 246 -17.55 2.35 -12.06
CA GLY A 246 -16.91 3.24 -11.12
C GLY A 246 -17.82 3.60 -9.95
N MET A 247 -19.05 4.00 -10.23
CA MET A 247 -20.02 4.40 -9.20
C MET A 247 -20.40 3.27 -8.24
N ILE A 248 -20.64 2.05 -8.73
CA ILE A 248 -21.06 0.93 -7.87
C ILE A 248 -19.91 0.47 -6.96
N VAL A 249 -18.67 0.54 -7.46
CA VAL A 249 -17.48 0.08 -6.73
C VAL A 249 -16.99 1.10 -5.72
N THR A 250 -17.11 2.40 -6.01
CA THR A 250 -16.73 3.48 -5.08
C THR A 250 -17.79 3.79 -4.04
N ARG A 251 -18.93 3.11 -4.09
CA ARG A 251 -20.03 3.37 -3.18
C ARG A 251 -19.66 2.97 -1.76
N ALA A 252 -19.62 3.95 -0.87
CA ALA A 252 -19.58 3.72 0.56
C ALA A 252 -20.96 3.23 1.06
N VAL A 253 -20.97 2.43 2.11
CA VAL A 253 -22.22 2.04 2.78
C VAL A 253 -22.84 3.31 3.39
N SER A 254 -23.94 3.77 2.83
CA SER A 254 -24.71 4.93 3.30
C SER A 254 -26.18 4.58 3.41
N GLU A 255 -26.92 5.30 4.25
CA GLU A 255 -28.36 5.06 4.48
C GLU A 255 -29.24 5.51 3.30
N GLY A 256 -28.69 6.26 2.33
CA GLY A 256 -29.42 6.85 1.20
C GLY A 256 -28.98 6.37 -0.18
N SER A 257 -29.72 6.75 -1.22
CA SER A 257 -29.26 6.62 -2.60
C SER A 257 -28.16 7.65 -2.91
N LEU A 258 -27.29 7.38 -3.91
CA LEU A 258 -26.22 8.33 -4.30
C LEU A 258 -26.78 9.74 -4.58
N ASN A 259 -27.96 9.80 -5.20
CA ASN A 259 -28.65 11.05 -5.52
C ASN A 259 -29.07 11.82 -4.25
N GLU A 260 -29.54 11.10 -3.21
CA GLU A 260 -29.90 11.67 -1.93
C GLU A 260 -28.67 12.15 -1.16
N ASP A 261 -27.57 11.37 -1.17
CA ASP A 261 -26.34 11.71 -0.48
C ASP A 261 -25.66 12.92 -1.10
N VAL A 262 -25.54 12.97 -2.43
CA VAL A 262 -25.02 14.13 -3.16
C VAL A 262 -25.87 15.35 -2.88
N SER A 263 -27.20 15.24 -2.97
CA SER A 263 -28.10 16.34 -2.70
C SER A 263 -27.95 16.83 -1.26
N LYS A 264 -27.98 15.94 -0.26
CA LYS A 264 -27.81 16.29 1.16
C LYS A 264 -26.47 16.97 1.43
N GLN A 265 -25.36 16.41 0.92
CA GLN A 265 -24.01 16.95 1.19
C GLN A 265 -23.76 18.28 0.50
N PHE A 266 -24.21 18.47 -0.75
CA PHE A 266 -24.10 19.75 -1.44
C PHE A 266 -24.97 20.84 -0.81
N LEU A 267 -26.22 20.50 -0.44
CA LEU A 267 -27.15 21.45 0.15
C LEU A 267 -26.85 21.74 1.63
N ALA A 268 -26.08 20.88 2.31
CA ALA A 268 -25.64 21.11 3.69
C ALA A 268 -24.61 22.23 3.84
N GLN A 269 -23.96 22.65 2.73
CA GLN A 269 -22.88 23.66 2.77
C GLN A 269 -23.22 24.92 1.98
N PRO A 270 -24.19 25.74 2.39
CA PRO A 270 -24.60 26.95 1.66
C PRO A 270 -23.49 28.00 1.59
N HIS A 271 -22.58 28.06 2.57
CA HIS A 271 -21.45 28.97 2.56
C HIS A 271 -20.46 28.66 1.42
N ALA A 272 -20.20 27.38 1.12
CA ALA A 272 -19.34 26.98 0.01
C ALA A 272 -19.93 27.45 -1.34
N MET A 273 -21.27 27.35 -1.51
CA MET A 273 -21.94 27.83 -2.73
C MET A 273 -21.82 29.35 -2.90
N ILE A 274 -21.93 30.11 -1.80
CA ILE A 274 -21.80 31.58 -1.83
C ILE A 274 -20.36 31.97 -2.18
N VAL A 275 -19.36 31.34 -1.56
CA VAL A 275 -17.93 31.61 -1.82
C VAL A 275 -17.55 31.24 -3.25
N SER A 276 -18.00 30.09 -3.74
CA SER A 276 -17.78 29.67 -5.13
C SER A 276 -18.44 30.62 -6.13
N GLY A 277 -19.68 31.07 -5.83
CA GLY A 277 -20.39 32.04 -6.64
C GLY A 277 -19.66 33.40 -6.68
N ALA A 278 -19.11 33.85 -5.55
CA ALA A 278 -18.28 35.08 -5.49
C ALA A 278 -16.97 34.94 -6.31
N ALA A 279 -16.31 33.80 -6.22
CA ALA A 279 -15.12 33.53 -7.04
C ALA A 279 -15.42 33.54 -8.54
N VAL A 280 -16.54 32.94 -8.98
CA VAL A 280 -17.00 32.97 -10.38
C VAL A 280 -17.36 34.41 -10.79
N ALA A 281 -17.95 35.24 -9.90
CA ALA A 281 -18.21 36.64 -10.20
C ALA A 281 -16.93 37.44 -10.43
N VAL A 282 -15.87 37.18 -9.68
CA VAL A 282 -14.55 37.81 -9.88
C VAL A 282 -13.96 37.42 -11.24
N MET A 283 -14.15 36.19 -11.72
CA MET A 283 -13.71 35.78 -13.05
C MET A 283 -14.38 36.57 -14.19
N ALA A 284 -15.57 37.15 -13.98
CA ALA A 284 -16.23 37.99 -14.98
C ALA A 284 -15.46 39.29 -15.29
N VAL A 285 -14.52 39.70 -14.44
CA VAL A 285 -13.68 40.91 -14.63
C VAL A 285 -12.49 40.64 -15.56
N ILE A 286 -12.14 39.37 -15.80
CA ILE A 286 -11.00 39.01 -16.64
C ILE A 286 -11.29 39.41 -18.10
N PRO A 287 -10.40 40.16 -18.77
CA PRO A 287 -10.56 40.55 -20.18
C PRO A 287 -10.68 39.30 -21.09
N GLY A 288 -11.74 39.25 -21.93
CA GLY A 288 -12.01 38.12 -22.84
C GLY A 288 -13.03 37.11 -22.31
N MET A 289 -13.41 37.18 -21.04
CA MET A 289 -14.49 36.33 -20.49
C MET A 289 -15.87 36.89 -20.88
N PRO A 290 -16.87 36.01 -21.19
CA PRO A 290 -18.24 36.45 -21.49
C PRO A 290 -18.95 36.88 -20.19
N ALA A 291 -18.72 38.11 -19.75
CA ALA A 291 -19.12 38.65 -18.43
C ALA A 291 -20.60 38.39 -18.07
N VAL A 292 -21.54 38.55 -19.03
CA VAL A 292 -22.97 38.33 -18.77
C VAL A 292 -23.26 36.88 -18.41
N ARG A 293 -22.65 35.92 -19.11
CA ARG A 293 -22.86 34.47 -18.87
C ARG A 293 -22.24 34.03 -17.52
N THR A 294 -21.05 34.57 -17.24
CA THR A 294 -20.32 34.28 -15.98
C THR A 294 -21.09 34.85 -14.77
N LEU A 295 -21.64 36.08 -14.88
CA LEU A 295 -22.44 36.68 -13.83
C LEU A 295 -23.77 35.96 -13.59
N VAL A 296 -24.42 35.41 -14.63
CA VAL A 296 -25.64 34.59 -14.48
C VAL A 296 -25.33 33.33 -13.65
N VAL A 297 -24.23 32.62 -13.95
CA VAL A 297 -23.83 31.44 -13.19
C VAL A 297 -23.49 31.80 -11.73
N ALA A 298 -22.73 32.88 -11.54
CA ALA A 298 -22.41 33.42 -10.22
C ALA A 298 -23.65 33.78 -9.40
N ALA A 299 -24.62 34.45 -10.03
CA ALA A 299 -25.90 34.80 -9.40
C ALA A 299 -26.73 33.59 -9.01
N CYS A 300 -26.78 32.56 -9.86
CA CYS A 300 -27.44 31.28 -9.54
C CYS A 300 -26.82 30.59 -8.33
N LEU A 301 -25.47 30.49 -8.28
CA LEU A 301 -24.76 29.87 -7.16
C LEU A 301 -24.93 30.65 -5.87
N MET A 302 -24.75 31.95 -5.90
CA MET A 302 -24.97 32.81 -4.71
C MET A 302 -26.43 32.82 -4.28
N GLY A 303 -27.37 32.95 -5.21
CA GLY A 303 -28.79 32.94 -4.94
C GLY A 303 -29.28 31.64 -4.29
N SER A 304 -28.82 30.50 -4.80
CA SER A 304 -29.12 29.19 -4.19
C SER A 304 -28.48 29.04 -2.81
N GLY A 305 -27.23 29.50 -2.63
CA GLY A 305 -26.55 29.50 -1.33
C GLY A 305 -27.25 30.39 -0.30
N PHE A 306 -27.69 31.60 -0.65
CA PHE A 306 -28.46 32.48 0.23
C PHE A 306 -29.85 31.91 0.57
N TYR A 307 -30.54 31.32 -0.41
CA TYR A 307 -31.84 30.69 -0.20
C TYR A 307 -31.76 29.54 0.82
N LEU A 308 -30.75 28.67 0.67
CA LEU A 308 -30.50 27.55 1.59
C LEU A 308 -30.06 28.01 2.97
N SER A 309 -29.15 29.01 3.06
CA SER A 309 -28.72 29.61 4.33
C SER A 309 -29.92 30.20 5.10
N GLY A 310 -30.88 30.82 4.40
CA GLY A 310 -32.10 31.34 4.99
C GLY A 310 -33.07 30.24 5.50
N LYS A 311 -33.08 29.07 4.86
CA LYS A 311 -33.89 27.93 5.26
C LYS A 311 -33.32 27.23 6.50
N ILE A 312 -32.00 27.05 6.55
CA ILE A 312 -31.29 26.46 7.70
C ILE A 312 -31.41 27.35 8.96
N LYS A 313 -31.40 28.68 8.81
CA LYS A 313 -31.60 29.61 9.94
C LYS A 313 -33.03 29.63 10.49
N LYS A 314 -34.04 29.20 9.74
CA LYS A 314 -35.44 29.19 10.17
C LYS A 314 -35.84 27.92 10.95
N GLU A 315 -35.15 26.81 10.79
CA GLU A 315 -35.43 25.58 11.51
C GLU A 315 -35.15 25.64 13.03
N PRO A 316 -34.07 26.26 13.53
CA PRO A 316 -33.82 26.36 14.96
C PRO A 316 -34.85 27.26 15.72
N GLN A 317 -35.45 28.24 15.05
CA GLN A 317 -36.45 29.12 15.69
C GLN A 317 -37.81 28.48 15.86
N ALA A 318 -38.20 27.54 15.02
CA ALA A 318 -39.46 26.77 15.16
C ALA A 318 -39.39 25.74 16.30
N LEU A 319 -38.23 25.11 16.50
CA LEU A 319 -37.99 24.19 17.62
C LEU A 319 -37.88 24.91 18.98
N SER A 320 -37.33 26.14 18.99
CA SER A 320 -37.23 26.94 20.23
C SER A 320 -38.56 27.50 20.71
N GLN A 321 -39.54 27.67 19.85
CA GLN A 321 -40.91 28.09 20.24
C GLN A 321 -41.79 26.92 20.70
N MET A 322 -41.46 25.68 20.36
CA MET A 322 -42.16 24.47 20.87
C MET A 322 -41.67 23.98 22.25
N ALA A 323 -40.53 24.50 22.72
CA ALA A 323 -39.93 24.12 24.01
C ALA A 323 -40.50 24.89 25.24
N MET A 324 -41.48 25.77 25.04
CA MET A 324 -42.12 26.55 26.13
C MET A 324 -43.59 26.21 26.36
N ALA A 325 -44.00 24.95 26.29
CA ALA A 325 -45.29 24.50 26.80
C ALA A 325 -45.06 23.42 27.86
N PRO A 326 -45.84 23.45 29.00
CA PRO A 326 -45.51 22.62 30.17
C PRO A 326 -45.81 21.15 29.95
N SER A 327 -44.91 20.36 30.44
CA SER A 327 -44.87 18.90 30.47
C SER A 327 -46.15 18.28 31.06
N THR A 328 -46.81 17.45 30.27
CA THR A 328 -47.67 16.38 30.80
C THR A 328 -47.29 15.08 30.10
N GLN A 329 -47.03 14.08 30.93
CA GLN A 329 -46.60 12.73 30.67
C GLN A 329 -47.23 12.06 29.46
N LEU A 330 -46.40 11.34 28.66
CA LEU A 330 -46.76 9.99 28.20
C LEU A 330 -45.49 9.23 27.76
N GLN A 331 -45.43 8.01 28.22
CA GLN A 331 -44.38 7.00 28.13
C GLN A 331 -44.17 6.44 26.72
N ASP A 332 -42.91 5.97 26.56
CA ASP A 332 -42.42 4.84 25.73
C ASP A 332 -42.64 4.84 24.21
N SER A 333 -41.54 5.17 23.52
CA SER A 333 -41.01 4.26 22.46
C SER A 333 -39.59 4.64 22.08
N PRO A 334 -38.65 3.68 22.03
CA PRO A 334 -37.21 3.91 21.91
C PRO A 334 -36.72 3.89 20.45
N GLN A 335 -37.30 4.67 19.57
CA GLN A 335 -36.90 4.65 18.14
C GLN A 335 -36.66 6.02 17.50
N ALA A 336 -36.66 7.12 18.25
CA ALA A 336 -36.48 8.47 17.70
C ALA A 336 -35.21 9.20 18.16
N GLN A 337 -34.25 8.52 18.78
CA GLN A 337 -33.01 9.15 19.32
C GLN A 337 -31.71 8.83 18.57
N ALA A 338 -31.76 8.23 17.39
CA ALA A 338 -30.53 7.88 16.63
C ALA A 338 -30.21 8.83 15.47
N ALA A 339 -30.84 9.99 15.36
CA ALA A 339 -30.67 10.82 14.15
C ALA A 339 -30.29 12.29 14.40
N ALA A 340 -29.73 12.64 15.56
CA ALA A 340 -29.24 14.00 15.77
C ALA A 340 -28.21 14.02 16.89
N ALA A 341 -26.95 13.81 16.55
CA ALA A 341 -25.79 14.40 17.24
C ALA A 341 -24.51 13.73 16.74
N LYS A 342 -23.78 14.35 15.82
CA LYS A 342 -22.33 14.37 15.96
C LYS A 342 -22.03 15.42 17.04
N GLU A 343 -22.40 15.12 18.27
CA GLU A 343 -21.75 15.68 19.43
C GLU A 343 -20.39 14.99 19.55
N GLU A 344 -19.36 15.76 19.79
CA GLU A 344 -18.11 15.27 20.35
C GLU A 344 -18.50 14.46 21.57
N VAL A 345 -18.50 13.14 21.44
CA VAL A 345 -18.70 12.22 22.54
C VAL A 345 -17.57 12.56 23.50
N SER A 346 -17.88 13.03 24.70
CA SER A 346 -16.85 13.34 25.70
C SER A 346 -16.01 12.08 25.89
N GLU A 347 -14.69 12.22 26.06
CA GLU A 347 -13.79 11.06 26.29
C GLU A 347 -14.35 10.11 27.35
N GLU A 348 -15.01 10.64 28.38
CA GLU A 348 -15.67 9.86 29.43
C GLU A 348 -16.83 9.00 28.90
N GLU A 349 -17.56 9.45 27.90
CA GLU A 349 -18.69 8.72 27.32
C GLU A 349 -18.25 7.69 26.30
N TYR A 350 -17.19 7.98 25.56
CA TYR A 350 -16.53 7.04 24.66
C TYR A 350 -15.92 5.84 25.40
N PHE A 351 -15.31 6.06 26.56
CA PHE A 351 -14.68 5.00 27.37
C PHE A 351 -15.64 4.30 28.36
N LYS A 352 -16.92 4.64 28.38
CA LYS A 352 -17.93 3.82 29.08
C LYS A 352 -18.14 2.45 28.43
N ASP A 353 -17.87 2.34 27.12
CA ASP A 353 -17.85 1.04 26.46
C ASP A 353 -16.51 0.34 26.73
N VAL A 354 -16.60 -0.82 27.38
CA VAL A 354 -15.43 -1.65 27.73
C VAL A 354 -14.59 -2.02 26.51
N ASN A 355 -15.22 -2.18 25.34
CA ASN A 355 -14.49 -2.48 24.09
C ASN A 355 -13.58 -1.32 23.67
N ASN A 356 -13.99 -0.07 23.89
CA ASN A 356 -13.18 1.10 23.62
C ASN A 356 -11.99 1.20 24.58
N VAL A 357 -12.14 0.71 25.82
CA VAL A 357 -11.04 0.59 26.78
C VAL A 357 -10.04 -0.49 26.32
N TYR A 358 -10.52 -1.62 25.79
CA TYR A 358 -9.62 -2.65 25.23
C TYR A 358 -8.82 -2.15 24.03
N SER A 359 -9.33 -1.21 23.25
CA SER A 359 -8.57 -0.61 22.15
C SER A 359 -7.30 0.14 22.61
N LEU A 360 -7.32 0.68 23.84
CA LEU A 360 -6.15 1.32 24.47
C LEU A 360 -5.04 0.33 24.83
N LEU A 361 -5.37 -0.97 24.97
CA LEU A 361 -4.38 -2.01 25.28
C LEU A 361 -3.64 -2.51 24.03
N THR A 362 -4.04 -2.06 22.84
CA THR A 362 -3.38 -2.44 21.59
C THR A 362 -2.09 -1.64 21.45
N LEU A 363 -0.96 -2.32 21.60
CA LEU A 363 0.35 -1.70 21.44
C LEU A 363 0.72 -1.64 19.96
N GLU A 364 1.08 -0.45 19.48
CA GLU A 364 1.63 -0.30 18.14
C GLU A 364 3.04 -0.90 18.09
N PRO A 365 3.36 -1.70 17.06
CA PRO A 365 4.68 -2.33 16.99
C PRO A 365 5.83 -1.34 16.88
N VAL A 366 5.64 -0.28 16.10
CA VAL A 366 6.58 0.83 15.93
C VAL A 366 5.81 2.14 15.88
N GLU A 367 6.19 3.09 16.71
CA GLU A 367 5.57 4.42 16.74
C GLU A 367 6.68 5.50 16.76
N ILE A 368 6.44 6.60 16.05
CA ILE A 368 7.30 7.78 16.09
C ILE A 368 6.45 8.95 16.56
N GLU A 369 6.83 9.53 17.68
CA GLU A 369 6.21 10.75 18.20
C GLU A 369 7.04 11.97 17.81
N PHE A 370 6.36 13.05 17.43
CA PHE A 370 6.96 14.29 16.95
C PHE A 370 6.53 15.49 17.77
N GLY A 371 7.48 16.40 18.02
CA GLY A 371 7.20 17.78 18.41
C GLY A 371 6.57 18.55 17.22
N TYR A 372 5.85 19.63 17.54
CA TYR A 372 5.02 20.33 16.57
C TYR A 372 5.79 20.89 15.36
N SER A 373 7.06 21.24 15.51
CA SER A 373 7.88 21.77 14.38
C SER A 373 8.22 20.70 13.37
N LEU A 374 8.12 19.40 13.69
CA LEU A 374 8.45 18.30 12.80
C LEU A 374 7.23 17.78 11.99
N ILE A 375 6.01 18.19 12.35
CA ILE A 375 4.77 17.78 11.66
C ILE A 375 4.84 18.01 10.14
N PRO A 376 5.40 19.14 9.61
CA PRO A 376 5.50 19.36 8.18
C PRO A 376 6.31 18.30 7.41
N LEU A 377 7.19 17.54 8.06
CA LEU A 377 7.91 16.43 7.43
C LEU A 377 6.99 15.27 7.05
N ALA A 378 5.91 15.07 7.81
CA ALA A 378 4.94 13.99 7.62
C ALA A 378 3.71 14.43 6.80
N ASP A 379 3.41 15.72 6.74
CA ASP A 379 2.24 16.25 6.06
C ASP A 379 2.47 16.39 4.55
N GLU A 380 1.89 15.48 3.77
CA GLU A 380 1.99 15.48 2.30
C GLU A 380 1.36 16.75 1.66
N SER A 381 0.39 17.41 2.33
CA SER A 381 -0.25 18.62 1.82
C SER A 381 0.69 19.84 1.75
N VAL A 382 1.71 19.84 2.60
CA VAL A 382 2.75 20.89 2.68
C VAL A 382 4.05 20.47 1.98
N GLY A 383 4.06 19.27 1.36
CA GLY A 383 5.21 18.72 0.65
C GLY A 383 6.10 17.80 1.48
N GLY A 384 5.63 17.34 2.64
CA GLY A 384 6.32 16.37 3.49
C GLY A 384 6.51 15.03 2.75
N ARG A 385 7.69 14.42 2.91
CA ARG A 385 8.07 13.18 2.21
C ARG A 385 8.37 12.02 3.15
N LEU A 386 8.14 12.18 4.45
CA LEU A 386 8.50 11.16 5.43
C LEU A 386 7.76 9.84 5.17
N ILE A 387 6.44 9.88 4.92
CA ILE A 387 5.62 8.68 4.68
C ILE A 387 6.14 7.90 3.47
N SER A 388 6.35 8.57 2.35
CA SER A 388 6.87 7.93 1.13
C SER A 388 8.28 7.38 1.31
N ARG A 389 9.15 8.03 2.09
CA ARG A 389 10.50 7.54 2.42
C ARG A 389 10.45 6.33 3.35
N ILE A 390 9.55 6.30 4.32
CA ILE A 390 9.31 5.12 5.20
C ILE A 390 8.86 3.91 4.36
N VAL A 391 7.99 4.09 3.36
CA VAL A 391 7.57 3.00 2.46
C VAL A 391 8.75 2.45 1.66
N ILE A 392 9.62 3.33 1.13
CA ILE A 392 10.83 2.91 0.42
C ILE A 392 11.77 2.16 1.37
N PHE A 393 12.00 2.69 2.57
CA PHE A 393 12.83 2.06 3.59
C PHE A 393 12.32 0.66 3.97
N ARG A 394 11.01 0.49 4.25
CA ARG A 394 10.41 -0.82 4.56
C ARG A 394 10.64 -1.84 3.44
N ARG A 395 10.51 -1.41 2.19
CA ARG A 395 10.77 -2.27 1.03
C ARG A 395 12.23 -2.69 0.96
N GLN A 396 13.15 -1.75 1.13
CA GLN A 396 14.58 -2.03 1.08
C GLN A 396 15.00 -2.95 2.22
N TYR A 397 14.53 -2.69 3.44
CA TYR A 397 14.80 -3.52 4.60
C TYR A 397 14.27 -4.96 4.42
N ALA A 398 13.08 -5.13 3.85
CA ALA A 398 12.56 -6.46 3.53
C ALA A 398 13.41 -7.20 2.49
N GLN A 399 13.98 -6.50 1.53
CA GLN A 399 14.90 -7.07 0.54
C GLN A 399 16.25 -7.47 1.15
N ASP A 400 16.74 -6.69 2.12
CA ASP A 400 18.04 -6.91 2.74
C ASP A 400 17.96 -7.94 3.87
N MET A 401 17.02 -7.80 4.79
CA MET A 401 16.91 -8.63 5.99
C MET A 401 15.96 -9.83 5.85
N GLY A 402 15.05 -9.81 4.89
CA GLY A 402 14.18 -10.94 4.59
C GLY A 402 12.91 -11.02 5.40
N PHE A 403 12.53 -9.96 6.13
CA PHE A 403 11.22 -9.87 6.77
C PHE A 403 10.60 -8.48 6.64
N VAL A 404 9.28 -8.40 6.75
CA VAL A 404 8.54 -7.16 6.53
C VAL A 404 8.35 -6.44 7.86
N ILE A 405 8.91 -5.23 7.97
CA ILE A 405 8.68 -4.36 9.14
C ILE A 405 7.19 -4.04 9.24
N PRO A 406 6.56 -4.13 10.43
CA PRO A 406 5.19 -3.70 10.66
C PRO A 406 4.94 -2.25 10.23
N SER A 407 3.68 -1.82 10.23
CA SER A 407 3.33 -0.42 10.00
C SER A 407 3.97 0.46 11.08
N ILE A 408 4.52 1.60 10.66
CA ILE A 408 5.08 2.61 11.55
C ILE A 408 4.00 3.67 11.73
N ARG A 409 3.58 3.89 12.96
CA ARG A 409 2.59 4.91 13.31
C ARG A 409 3.29 6.23 13.58
N LEU A 410 2.77 7.29 12.98
CA LEU A 410 3.25 8.65 13.25
C LEU A 410 2.23 9.35 14.13
N ARG A 411 2.68 10.00 15.19
CA ARG A 411 1.84 10.70 16.17
C ARG A 411 2.49 12.04 16.56
N ASP A 412 1.69 13.06 16.72
CA ASP A 412 2.11 14.30 17.38
C ASP A 412 2.07 14.13 18.90
N SER A 413 3.01 14.74 19.59
CA SER A 413 3.11 14.67 21.05
C SER A 413 3.40 16.05 21.64
N SER A 414 2.51 16.48 22.54
CA SER A 414 2.68 17.74 23.29
C SER A 414 3.71 17.64 24.43
N SER A 415 4.15 16.42 24.75
CA SER A 415 5.16 16.18 25.79
C SER A 415 6.59 16.41 25.29
N LEU A 416 6.80 16.38 23.96
CA LEU A 416 8.10 16.59 23.35
C LEU A 416 8.36 18.07 23.05
N GLY A 417 9.64 18.46 23.10
CA GLY A 417 10.07 19.76 22.60
C GLY A 417 9.77 19.94 21.12
N PRO A 418 9.71 21.20 20.62
CA PRO A 418 9.28 21.49 19.25
C PRO A 418 10.01 20.71 18.16
N SER A 419 11.31 20.56 18.27
CA SER A 419 12.20 19.92 17.29
C SER A 419 12.59 18.48 17.70
N GLN A 420 11.99 17.95 18.77
CA GLN A 420 12.30 16.63 19.28
C GLN A 420 11.39 15.56 18.68
N TYR A 421 11.92 14.35 18.59
CA TYR A 421 11.17 13.14 18.26
C TYR A 421 11.56 11.99 19.17
N SER A 422 10.65 11.04 19.34
CA SER A 422 10.86 9.79 20.08
C SER A 422 10.44 8.62 19.21
N ILE A 423 11.21 7.53 19.25
CA ILE A 423 10.91 6.27 18.57
C ILE A 423 10.55 5.25 19.64
N ARG A 424 9.36 4.65 19.50
CA ARG A 424 8.86 3.64 20.43
C ARG A 424 8.69 2.30 19.75
N ILE A 425 9.08 1.25 20.46
CA ILE A 425 8.86 -0.14 20.07
C ILE A 425 7.92 -0.78 21.09
N LYS A 426 6.76 -1.27 20.65
CA LYS A 426 5.73 -1.86 21.52
C LYS A 426 5.34 -0.95 22.71
N GLY A 427 5.28 0.35 22.46
CA GLY A 427 4.90 1.35 23.44
C GLY A 427 6.04 1.87 24.34
N GLU A 428 7.21 1.22 24.36
CA GLU A 428 8.38 1.67 25.13
C GLU A 428 9.27 2.57 24.27
N GLU A 429 9.72 3.69 24.86
CA GLU A 429 10.67 4.59 24.22
C GLU A 429 12.07 3.96 24.18
N VAL A 430 12.58 3.72 22.97
CA VAL A 430 13.89 3.09 22.77
C VAL A 430 14.95 4.06 22.27
N ALA A 431 14.52 5.15 21.63
CA ALA A 431 15.42 6.16 21.12
C ALA A 431 14.70 7.50 20.92
N GLY A 432 15.46 8.59 20.91
CA GLY A 432 14.96 9.94 20.64
C GLY A 432 16.06 10.81 20.08
N GLY A 433 15.70 11.97 19.57
CA GLY A 433 16.65 12.92 19.02
C GLY A 433 16.02 14.27 18.73
N GLU A 434 16.84 15.17 18.22
CA GLU A 434 16.43 16.51 17.82
C GLU A 434 16.77 16.77 16.35
N ILE A 435 15.83 17.39 15.61
CA ILE A 435 16.00 17.69 14.19
C ILE A 435 15.63 19.14 13.94
N LEU A 436 16.50 19.86 13.24
CA LEU A 436 16.26 21.22 12.78
C LEU A 436 15.93 21.22 11.30
N ILE A 437 14.66 21.47 10.94
CA ILE A 437 14.14 21.34 9.56
C ILE A 437 14.86 22.27 8.57
N ASP A 438 15.19 23.49 9.00
CA ASP A 438 15.80 24.51 8.14
C ASP A 438 17.34 24.44 8.09
N TYR A 439 17.93 23.36 8.63
CA TYR A 439 19.36 23.15 8.72
C TYR A 439 19.76 21.83 8.04
N PHE A 440 21.05 21.66 7.80
CA PHE A 440 21.66 20.39 7.42
C PHE A 440 22.58 19.90 8.54
N LEU A 441 22.63 18.60 8.76
CA LEU A 441 23.58 18.00 9.71
C LEU A 441 24.89 17.72 8.99
N ALA A 442 25.96 18.37 9.42
CA ALA A 442 27.31 18.17 8.94
C ALA A 442 28.06 17.26 9.92
N LEU A 443 28.36 16.03 9.51
CA LEU A 443 29.17 15.09 10.28
C LEU A 443 30.64 15.50 10.24
N GLU A 444 31.29 15.55 11.38
CA GLU A 444 32.69 15.93 11.46
C GLU A 444 33.61 14.81 10.90
N PRO A 445 34.55 15.13 9.99
CA PRO A 445 35.57 14.19 9.53
C PRO A 445 36.55 13.90 10.67
N GLU A 446 37.34 12.81 10.55
CA GLU A 446 38.35 12.45 11.56
C GLU A 446 39.46 13.52 11.73
N GLU A 447 39.85 14.16 10.63
CA GLU A 447 40.77 15.29 10.62
C GLU A 447 40.01 16.52 10.12
N VAL A 448 39.71 17.44 11.03
CA VAL A 448 39.02 18.69 10.71
C VAL A 448 40.04 19.70 10.21
N GLU A 449 40.01 20.04 8.93
CA GLU A 449 40.91 21.07 8.36
C GLU A 449 40.49 22.49 8.78
N GLU A 450 39.20 22.79 8.79
CA GLU A 450 38.63 24.05 9.30
C GLU A 450 37.27 23.81 9.97
N GLU A 451 37.04 24.44 11.11
CA GLU A 451 35.75 24.40 11.81
C GLU A 451 34.71 25.21 11.04
N ILE A 452 33.51 24.62 10.92
CA ILE A 452 32.35 25.29 10.33
C ILE A 452 31.44 25.86 11.40
N GLU A 453 30.90 27.06 11.16
CA GLU A 453 29.93 27.70 12.03
C GLU A 453 28.60 26.92 12.01
N GLY A 454 28.17 26.44 13.16
CA GLY A 454 26.94 25.66 13.33
C GLY A 454 26.62 25.38 14.80
N ILE A 455 25.46 24.78 15.03
CA ILE A 455 25.01 24.35 16.33
C ILE A 455 25.59 22.95 16.59
N GLU A 456 26.39 22.80 17.66
CA GLU A 456 26.96 21.51 18.03
C GLU A 456 25.85 20.48 18.30
N ALA A 457 26.01 19.28 17.75
CA ALA A 457 25.08 18.18 17.88
C ALA A 457 25.83 16.84 17.82
N ILE A 458 25.14 15.79 18.22
CA ILE A 458 25.61 14.41 18.06
C ILE A 458 24.61 13.73 17.11
N GLU A 459 25.12 13.09 16.05
CA GLU A 459 24.30 12.32 15.14
C GLU A 459 23.65 11.15 15.91
N PRO A 460 22.30 11.02 15.86
CA PRO A 460 21.58 10.15 16.80
C PRO A 460 21.70 8.64 16.52
N ALA A 461 22.08 8.21 15.29
CA ALA A 461 22.17 6.79 14.95
C ALA A 461 23.47 6.13 15.42
N TYR A 462 24.60 6.84 15.26
CA TYR A 462 25.94 6.29 15.51
C TYR A 462 26.74 7.08 16.55
N GLY A 463 26.21 8.19 17.05
CA GLY A 463 26.88 9.02 18.04
C GLY A 463 28.06 9.83 17.49
N ILE A 464 28.07 10.14 16.21
CA ILE A 464 29.15 10.87 15.54
C ILE A 464 29.05 12.36 15.88
N PRO A 465 30.15 13.03 16.31
CA PRO A 465 30.15 14.47 16.48
C PRO A 465 29.77 15.18 15.18
N SER A 466 28.88 16.15 15.28
CA SER A 466 28.27 16.80 14.11
C SER A 466 27.81 18.21 14.46
N ARG A 467 27.46 18.98 13.43
CA ARG A 467 26.94 20.35 13.60
C ARG A 467 25.73 20.59 12.70
N TRP A 468 24.69 21.23 13.24
CA TRP A 468 23.61 21.75 12.42
C TRP A 468 24.05 23.06 11.75
N ILE A 469 24.17 23.04 10.43
CA ILE A 469 24.63 24.18 9.61
C ILE A 469 23.49 24.75 8.78
N LYS A 470 23.53 26.05 8.49
CA LYS A 470 22.58 26.69 7.60
C LYS A 470 22.80 26.23 6.14
N PRO A 471 21.75 26.26 5.30
CA PRO A 471 21.86 25.88 3.88
C PRO A 471 22.96 26.63 3.11
N GLU A 472 23.24 27.86 3.50
CA GLU A 472 24.27 28.72 2.89
C GLU A 472 25.70 28.17 3.08
N ASN A 473 25.92 27.42 4.16
CA ASN A 473 27.21 26.86 4.51
C ASN A 473 27.43 25.42 3.97
N ARG A 474 26.44 24.87 3.26
CA ARG A 474 26.45 23.48 2.78
C ARG A 474 27.67 23.20 1.88
N ASP A 475 27.83 23.98 0.81
CA ASP A 475 28.90 23.76 -0.18
C ASP A 475 30.28 23.94 0.46
N ARG A 476 30.39 24.83 1.44
CA ARG A 476 31.62 25.06 2.20
C ARG A 476 31.94 23.87 3.11
N ALA A 477 30.91 23.28 3.76
CA ALA A 477 31.06 22.09 4.59
C ALA A 477 31.55 20.90 3.76
N GLU A 478 30.94 20.67 2.60
CA GLU A 478 31.34 19.59 1.70
C GLU A 478 32.81 19.78 1.21
N LEU A 479 33.23 21.04 0.97
CA LEU A 479 34.62 21.35 0.56
C LEU A 479 35.64 21.03 1.68
N TYR A 480 35.27 21.21 2.94
CA TYR A 480 36.12 20.92 4.12
C TYR A 480 36.03 19.45 4.57
N GLY A 481 35.41 18.56 3.76
CA GLY A 481 35.35 17.13 4.03
C GLY A 481 34.23 16.70 4.99
N TYR A 482 33.30 17.61 5.38
CA TYR A 482 32.13 17.21 6.15
C TYR A 482 31.14 16.43 5.28
N THR A 483 30.53 15.42 5.87
CA THR A 483 29.40 14.74 5.19
C THR A 483 28.11 15.42 5.60
N VAL A 484 27.44 16.07 4.61
CA VAL A 484 26.23 16.87 4.87
C VAL A 484 24.99 16.07 4.58
N ILE A 485 24.10 15.96 5.57
CA ILE A 485 22.88 15.14 5.55
C ILE A 485 21.65 16.02 5.78
N ASP A 486 20.59 15.78 4.99
CA ASP A 486 19.31 16.48 5.19
C ASP A 486 18.56 15.97 6.43
N PRO A 487 17.70 16.82 7.05
CA PRO A 487 17.01 16.46 8.31
C PRO A 487 16.18 15.17 8.24
N LEU A 488 15.50 14.97 7.12
CA LEU A 488 14.67 13.78 6.91
C LEU A 488 15.53 12.50 6.83
N SER A 489 16.69 12.59 6.16
CA SER A 489 17.64 11.47 6.08
C SER A 489 18.26 11.15 7.44
N VAL A 490 18.50 12.14 8.31
CA VAL A 490 18.96 11.92 9.69
C VAL A 490 17.93 11.09 10.46
N LEU A 491 16.65 11.47 10.40
CA LEU A 491 15.57 10.70 11.06
C LEU A 491 15.49 9.27 10.54
N LEU A 492 15.52 9.09 9.21
CA LEU A 492 15.43 7.77 8.60
C LEU A 492 16.63 6.87 8.91
N MET A 493 17.82 7.44 9.00
CA MET A 493 19.04 6.75 9.40
C MET A 493 18.94 6.26 10.84
N HIS A 494 18.49 7.11 11.77
CA HIS A 494 18.25 6.73 13.15
C HIS A 494 17.15 5.67 13.28
N LEU A 495 16.02 5.87 12.60
CA LEU A 495 14.93 4.88 12.53
C LEU A 495 15.43 3.53 12.02
N SER A 496 16.25 3.54 10.96
CA SER A 496 16.83 2.33 10.38
C SER A 496 17.70 1.57 11.37
N GLU A 497 18.53 2.29 12.12
CA GLU A 497 19.40 1.70 13.13
C GLU A 497 18.59 1.14 14.31
N VAL A 498 17.60 1.88 14.82
CA VAL A 498 16.71 1.41 15.88
C VAL A 498 15.94 0.16 15.47
N ILE A 499 15.38 0.15 14.26
CA ILE A 499 14.67 -1.04 13.75
C ILE A 499 15.63 -2.21 13.59
N ARG A 500 16.87 -1.98 13.15
CA ARG A 500 17.88 -3.05 13.02
C ARG A 500 18.23 -3.67 14.37
N GLN A 501 18.35 -2.85 15.42
CA GLN A 501 18.66 -3.31 16.77
C GLN A 501 17.48 -4.06 17.41
N HIS A 502 16.24 -3.65 17.15
CA HIS A 502 15.02 -4.23 17.72
C HIS A 502 14.26 -5.16 16.76
N SER A 503 14.84 -5.52 15.60
CA SER A 503 14.20 -6.37 14.60
C SER A 503 13.70 -7.70 15.13
N TYR A 504 14.45 -8.28 16.08
CA TYR A 504 14.11 -9.54 16.72
C TYR A 504 12.83 -9.47 17.57
N GLU A 505 12.51 -8.30 18.12
CA GLU A 505 11.27 -8.06 18.88
C GLU A 505 10.06 -7.88 17.97
N LEU A 506 10.27 -7.38 16.76
CA LEU A 506 9.23 -7.12 15.77
C LEU A 506 8.79 -8.38 15.02
N LEU A 507 9.57 -9.48 15.07
CA LEU A 507 9.23 -10.74 14.42
C LEU A 507 8.17 -11.49 15.23
N THR A 508 6.90 -11.24 14.95
CA THR A 508 5.78 -11.92 15.58
C THR A 508 5.58 -13.32 15.01
N ARG A 509 4.86 -14.18 15.76
CA ARG A 509 4.46 -15.50 15.27
C ARG A 509 3.64 -15.41 13.98
N GLN A 510 2.77 -14.42 13.87
CA GLN A 510 1.95 -14.21 12.68
C GLN A 510 2.80 -13.90 11.44
N GLU A 511 3.88 -13.11 11.62
CA GLU A 511 4.81 -12.81 10.56
C GLU A 511 5.60 -14.06 10.12
N VAL A 512 6.01 -14.90 11.05
CA VAL A 512 6.65 -16.19 10.75
C VAL A 512 5.74 -17.10 9.94
N VAL A 513 4.43 -17.15 10.26
CA VAL A 513 3.46 -17.88 9.45
C VAL A 513 3.38 -17.32 8.03
N ARG A 514 3.32 -15.99 7.86
CA ARG A 514 3.30 -15.34 6.54
C ARG A 514 4.58 -15.63 5.73
N LEU A 515 5.74 -15.59 6.37
CA LEU A 515 7.02 -15.94 5.74
C LEU A 515 7.02 -17.41 5.27
N THR A 516 6.50 -18.31 6.10
CA THR A 516 6.36 -19.74 5.75
C THR A 516 5.38 -19.96 4.58
N GLU A 517 4.24 -19.28 4.59
CA GLU A 517 3.27 -19.32 3.48
C GLU A 517 3.88 -18.76 2.18
N ASN A 518 4.72 -17.74 2.27
CA ASN A 518 5.42 -17.21 1.11
C ASN A 518 6.47 -18.19 0.58
N LEU A 519 7.23 -18.85 1.46
CA LEU A 519 8.18 -19.93 1.11
C LEU A 519 7.45 -21.12 0.48
N LYS A 520 6.25 -21.45 0.95
CA LYS A 520 5.43 -22.53 0.39
C LYS A 520 5.08 -22.32 -1.09
N LYS A 521 5.09 -21.09 -1.60
CA LYS A 521 4.84 -20.81 -3.02
C LYS A 521 6.00 -21.24 -3.93
N THR A 522 7.22 -21.26 -3.41
CA THR A 522 8.44 -21.61 -4.15
C THR A 522 8.94 -23.01 -3.85
N ALA A 523 8.81 -23.46 -2.59
CA ALA A 523 9.26 -24.76 -2.10
C ALA A 523 8.14 -25.44 -1.28
N PRO A 524 7.04 -25.89 -1.91
CA PRO A 524 5.89 -26.46 -1.21
C PRO A 524 6.23 -27.76 -0.45
N GLU A 525 7.00 -28.65 -1.05
CA GLU A 525 7.38 -29.94 -0.47
C GLU A 525 8.22 -29.76 0.80
N LEU A 526 9.20 -28.87 0.76
CA LEU A 526 10.06 -28.53 1.89
C LEU A 526 9.23 -28.03 3.09
N VAL A 527 8.29 -27.10 2.84
CA VAL A 527 7.48 -26.52 3.90
C VAL A 527 6.51 -27.54 4.49
N GLU A 528 5.88 -28.38 3.66
CA GLU A 528 4.92 -29.40 4.13
C GLU A 528 5.60 -30.47 4.99
N GLU A 529 6.84 -30.83 4.69
CA GLU A 529 7.61 -31.77 5.50
C GLU A 529 8.13 -31.13 6.80
N ALA A 530 8.61 -29.87 6.71
CA ALA A 530 9.26 -29.21 7.82
C ALA A 530 8.28 -28.67 8.89
N ILE A 531 7.26 -27.89 8.47
CA ILE A 531 6.45 -27.05 9.36
C ILE A 531 4.95 -27.28 9.09
N PRO A 532 4.13 -27.63 10.09
CA PRO A 532 4.46 -27.81 11.51
C PRO A 532 4.85 -29.23 11.90
N GLN A 533 5.04 -30.16 10.96
CA GLN A 533 5.15 -31.61 11.24
C GLN A 533 6.41 -31.95 12.04
N MET A 534 7.57 -31.48 11.60
CA MET A 534 8.86 -31.72 12.29
C MET A 534 9.20 -30.61 13.28
N ILE A 535 8.86 -29.36 12.95
CA ILE A 535 9.30 -28.16 13.67
C ILE A 535 8.08 -27.27 13.94
N SER A 536 7.85 -26.93 15.22
CA SER A 536 6.77 -26.01 15.57
C SER A 536 7.08 -24.58 15.12
N TYR A 537 6.04 -23.81 14.76
CA TYR A 537 6.20 -22.37 14.48
C TYR A 537 6.91 -21.60 15.62
N SER A 538 6.70 -21.98 16.88
CA SER A 538 7.34 -21.33 18.02
C SER A 538 8.84 -21.60 18.05
N TYR A 539 9.28 -22.81 17.71
CA TYR A 539 10.70 -23.11 17.63
C TYR A 539 11.34 -22.39 16.43
N PHE A 540 10.69 -22.42 15.28
CA PHE A 540 11.14 -21.70 14.09
C PHE A 540 11.25 -20.21 14.34
N GLN A 541 10.26 -19.59 15.00
CA GLN A 541 10.33 -18.19 15.41
C GLN A 541 11.56 -17.92 16.28
N ARG A 542 11.86 -18.75 17.29
CA ARG A 542 13.04 -18.57 18.13
C ARG A 542 14.35 -18.64 17.36
N VAL A 543 14.45 -19.54 16.38
CA VAL A 543 15.63 -19.62 15.51
C VAL A 543 15.80 -18.33 14.70
N LEU A 544 14.73 -17.87 14.01
CA LEU A 544 14.76 -16.63 13.24
C LEU A 544 15.03 -15.40 14.11
N THR A 545 14.46 -15.35 15.32
CA THR A 545 14.69 -14.29 16.30
C THR A 545 16.16 -14.20 16.69
N ASN A 546 16.82 -15.34 16.96
CA ASN A 546 18.25 -15.35 17.31
C ASN A 546 19.14 -14.93 16.12
N LEU A 547 18.81 -15.31 14.90
CA LEU A 547 19.52 -14.82 13.72
C LEU A 547 19.41 -13.30 13.58
N LEU A 548 18.19 -12.75 13.68
CA LEU A 548 17.95 -11.31 13.60
C LEU A 548 18.61 -10.53 14.75
N LYS A 549 18.61 -11.08 15.98
CA LYS A 549 19.27 -10.48 17.13
C LYS A 549 20.77 -10.27 16.88
N GLU A 550 21.40 -11.20 16.20
CA GLU A 550 22.79 -11.08 15.78
C GLU A 550 22.96 -10.33 14.44
N GLY A 551 21.88 -9.74 13.89
CA GLY A 551 21.90 -8.95 12.67
C GLY A 551 22.04 -9.78 11.38
N ILE A 552 21.76 -11.09 11.44
CA ILE A 552 21.87 -11.97 10.27
C ILE A 552 20.55 -11.95 9.49
N PRO A 553 20.59 -11.68 8.17
CA PRO A 553 19.41 -11.72 7.33
C PRO A 553 18.77 -13.12 7.27
N ILE A 554 17.44 -13.13 7.38
CA ILE A 554 16.65 -14.36 7.26
C ILE A 554 16.05 -14.54 5.84
N ARG A 555 16.57 -13.80 4.86
CA ARG A 555 16.05 -13.78 3.49
C ARG A 555 16.10 -15.16 2.81
N ASP A 556 17.13 -15.92 3.07
CA ASP A 556 17.31 -17.28 2.54
C ASP A 556 16.63 -18.31 3.45
N LEU A 557 15.28 -18.22 3.51
CA LEU A 557 14.47 -19.11 4.34
C LEU A 557 14.57 -20.58 3.90
N GLU A 558 14.80 -20.84 2.63
CA GLU A 558 14.96 -22.19 2.09
C GLU A 558 16.17 -22.87 2.73
N THR A 559 17.36 -22.28 2.64
CA THR A 559 18.57 -22.78 3.29
C THR A 559 18.41 -22.90 4.82
N ILE A 560 17.71 -21.94 5.46
CA ILE A 560 17.45 -21.99 6.91
C ILE A 560 16.60 -23.21 7.27
N VAL A 561 15.50 -23.45 6.54
CA VAL A 561 14.57 -24.57 6.82
C VAL A 561 15.23 -25.92 6.53
N GLU A 562 15.97 -26.07 5.43
CA GLU A 562 16.71 -27.29 5.11
C GLU A 562 17.71 -27.67 6.21
N ASN A 563 18.53 -26.73 6.66
CA ASN A 563 19.50 -26.97 7.74
C ASN A 563 18.82 -27.24 9.09
N LEU A 564 17.67 -26.63 9.31
CA LEU A 564 16.87 -26.87 10.49
C LEU A 564 16.29 -28.30 10.51
N MET A 565 15.78 -28.80 9.36
CA MET A 565 15.32 -30.16 9.20
C MET A 565 16.45 -31.19 9.38
N GLN A 566 17.61 -30.92 8.76
CA GLN A 566 18.78 -31.79 8.91
C GLN A 566 19.19 -31.89 10.39
N THR A 567 19.26 -30.75 11.10
CA THR A 567 19.60 -30.72 12.51
C THR A 567 18.57 -31.45 13.37
N ALA A 568 17.27 -31.30 13.06
CA ALA A 568 16.20 -32.01 13.76
C ALA A 568 16.30 -33.55 13.57
N SER A 569 16.66 -33.98 12.36
CA SER A 569 16.87 -35.41 12.06
C SER A 569 18.08 -35.99 12.79
N GLU A 570 19.17 -35.24 12.93
CA GLU A 570 20.41 -35.67 13.60
C GLU A 570 20.30 -35.70 15.13
N THR A 571 19.62 -34.71 15.73
CA THR A 571 19.61 -34.53 17.19
C THR A 571 18.32 -34.99 17.88
N GLY A 572 17.32 -35.42 17.11
CA GLY A 572 15.96 -35.73 17.55
C GLY A 572 15.03 -34.54 17.54
N LEU A 573 13.73 -34.81 17.50
CA LEU A 573 12.67 -33.80 17.36
C LEU A 573 12.02 -33.45 18.69
N PRO A 574 11.84 -32.14 19.04
CA PRO A 574 12.53 -30.95 18.49
C PRO A 574 14.01 -30.91 18.91
N PRO A 575 14.89 -30.17 18.19
CA PRO A 575 16.30 -30.04 18.58
C PRO A 575 16.41 -29.49 20.02
N ARG A 576 17.21 -30.13 20.85
CA ARG A 576 17.28 -29.80 22.29
C ARG A 576 18.05 -28.52 22.57
N GLU A 577 19.03 -28.18 21.72
CA GLU A 577 19.91 -27.03 21.93
C GLU A 577 19.73 -26.02 20.81
N LEU A 578 19.08 -24.90 21.13
CA LEU A 578 18.78 -23.84 20.18
C LEU A 578 20.05 -23.19 19.62
N ASP A 579 21.03 -22.94 20.48
CA ASP A 579 22.27 -22.25 20.09
C ASP A 579 23.08 -23.09 19.08
N GLN A 580 23.18 -24.40 19.28
CA GLN A 580 23.86 -25.27 18.33
C GLN A 580 23.13 -25.32 16.96
N THR A 581 21.81 -25.25 16.98
CA THR A 581 21.01 -25.20 15.75
C THR A 581 21.29 -23.89 15.00
N VAL A 582 21.30 -22.77 15.69
CA VAL A 582 21.60 -21.45 15.11
C VAL A 582 23.03 -21.44 14.55
N GLU A 583 24.03 -22.00 15.25
CA GLU A 583 25.41 -22.10 14.78
C GLU A 583 25.55 -22.90 13.46
N LYS A 584 24.81 -24.02 13.33
CA LYS A 584 24.80 -24.79 12.07
C LYS A 584 24.19 -23.98 10.92
N ILE A 585 23.07 -23.29 11.17
CA ILE A 585 22.43 -22.45 10.16
C ILE A 585 23.35 -21.30 9.76
N ARG A 586 24.02 -20.64 10.72
CA ARG A 586 25.00 -19.58 10.45
C ARG A 586 26.13 -20.07 9.55
N THR A 587 26.65 -21.28 9.82
CA THR A 587 27.68 -21.90 8.96
C THR A 587 27.17 -22.16 7.53
N ALA A 588 25.89 -22.54 7.36
CA ALA A 588 25.28 -22.68 6.04
C ALA A 588 25.15 -21.31 5.32
N LEU A 589 24.85 -20.24 6.07
CA LEU A 589 24.72 -18.87 5.58
C LEU A 589 26.07 -18.13 5.40
N LYS A 590 27.21 -18.82 5.47
CA LYS A 590 28.57 -18.21 5.44
C LYS A 590 28.80 -17.21 4.30
N ARG A 591 28.22 -17.43 3.12
CA ARG A 591 28.34 -16.49 1.97
C ARG A 591 27.66 -15.16 2.26
N THR A 592 26.48 -15.22 2.85
CA THR A 592 25.70 -14.03 3.23
C THR A 592 26.39 -13.28 4.35
N ILE A 593 26.83 -13.98 5.40
CA ILE A 593 27.56 -13.39 6.54
C ILE A 593 28.87 -12.76 6.06
N THR A 594 29.65 -13.47 5.26
CA THR A 594 30.92 -12.92 4.73
C THR A 594 30.70 -11.63 3.92
N ARG A 595 29.68 -11.60 3.05
CA ARG A 595 29.39 -10.43 2.22
C ARG A 595 29.03 -9.19 3.05
N MET A 596 28.43 -9.37 4.24
CA MET A 596 28.05 -8.24 5.11
C MET A 596 29.27 -7.51 5.72
N TYR A 597 30.36 -8.22 5.93
CA TYR A 597 31.53 -7.69 6.66
C TYR A 597 32.80 -7.64 5.84
N CYS A 598 32.73 -8.03 4.56
CA CYS A 598 33.86 -8.02 3.66
C CYS A 598 33.76 -6.82 2.69
N THR A 599 34.77 -5.98 2.66
CA THR A 599 34.91 -4.86 1.72
C THR A 599 36.13 -5.12 0.86
N ASP A 600 35.97 -5.03 -0.46
CA ASP A 600 37.05 -5.25 -1.45
C ASP A 600 37.82 -6.58 -1.30
N GLY A 601 37.11 -7.65 -0.91
CA GLY A 601 37.70 -8.97 -0.69
C GLY A 601 38.49 -9.13 0.61
N CYS A 602 38.49 -8.12 1.48
CA CYS A 602 39.18 -8.12 2.77
C CYS A 602 38.17 -7.95 3.92
N MET A 603 38.35 -8.74 4.97
CA MET A 603 37.58 -8.63 6.23
C MET A 603 38.53 -8.19 7.35
N LYS A 604 38.26 -7.03 7.94
CA LYS A 604 39.01 -6.48 9.06
C LYS A 604 38.42 -6.99 10.38
N VAL A 605 39.24 -7.60 11.24
CA VAL A 605 38.77 -8.28 12.44
C VAL A 605 39.63 -8.00 13.67
N ILE A 606 39.02 -8.13 14.85
CA ILE A 606 39.74 -8.29 16.12
C ILE A 606 39.81 -9.78 16.40
N THR A 607 40.99 -10.29 16.73
CA THR A 607 41.20 -11.71 17.05
C THR A 607 41.38 -11.92 18.54
N LEU A 608 41.10 -13.13 19.05
CA LEU A 608 41.46 -13.56 20.37
C LEU A 608 42.82 -14.28 20.33
N ASP A 609 43.67 -14.02 21.30
CA ASP A 609 44.92 -14.77 21.45
C ASP A 609 44.63 -16.24 21.77
N ALA A 610 45.38 -17.16 21.15
CA ALA A 610 45.14 -18.60 21.25
C ALA A 610 45.29 -19.12 22.68
N GLN A 611 46.05 -18.46 23.58
CA GLN A 611 46.19 -18.83 24.95
C GLN A 611 44.97 -18.36 25.73
N LEU A 612 44.52 -17.12 25.52
CA LEU A 612 43.28 -16.57 26.11
C LEU A 612 42.09 -17.43 25.77
N GLU A 613 41.94 -17.80 24.49
CA GLU A 613 40.83 -18.61 24.02
C GLU A 613 40.81 -19.99 24.70
N ARG A 614 41.97 -20.64 24.85
CA ARG A 614 42.10 -21.91 25.60
C ARG A 614 41.70 -21.76 27.08
N GLU A 615 42.10 -20.70 27.73
CA GLU A 615 41.74 -20.42 29.13
C GLU A 615 40.22 -20.18 29.26
N MET A 616 39.61 -19.48 28.28
CA MET A 616 38.17 -19.27 28.25
C MET A 616 37.40 -20.57 27.99
N VAL A 617 37.83 -21.39 27.02
CA VAL A 617 37.24 -22.72 26.76
C VAL A 617 37.31 -23.62 28.00
N ALA A 618 38.45 -23.60 28.75
CA ALA A 618 38.59 -24.35 29.99
C ALA A 618 37.69 -23.84 31.12
N SER A 619 37.21 -22.59 31.02
CA SER A 619 36.28 -21.96 31.98
C SER A 619 34.81 -22.21 31.65
N LEU A 620 34.49 -22.96 30.58
CA LEU A 620 33.11 -23.33 30.24
C LEU A 620 32.56 -24.30 31.30
N SER A 621 31.44 -23.93 31.91
CA SER A 621 30.76 -24.70 32.94
C SER A 621 29.34 -25.06 32.49
N LYS A 622 28.85 -26.24 32.92
CA LYS A 622 27.50 -26.70 32.60
C LYS A 622 26.50 -26.20 33.63
N GLY A 623 25.57 -25.37 33.21
CA GLY A 623 24.43 -24.92 34.04
C GLY A 623 23.12 -25.62 33.67
N GLU A 624 22.02 -25.22 34.28
CA GLU A 624 20.68 -25.74 34.03
C GLU A 624 20.21 -25.47 32.60
N ASN A 625 20.60 -24.31 32.00
CA ASN A 625 20.19 -23.87 30.68
C ASN A 625 21.24 -24.12 29.58
N GLY A 626 22.28 -24.91 29.82
CA GLY A 626 23.36 -25.19 28.88
C GLY A 626 24.75 -24.81 29.39
N LEU A 627 25.71 -24.72 28.45
CA LEU A 627 27.06 -24.26 28.77
C LEU A 627 27.10 -22.74 28.92
N TYR A 628 27.79 -22.24 29.95
CA TYR A 628 28.03 -20.82 30.11
C TYR A 628 29.51 -20.57 30.49
N LEU A 629 29.98 -19.35 30.20
CA LEU A 629 31.36 -18.97 30.43
C LEU A 629 31.55 -18.42 31.87
N ALA A 630 32.21 -19.19 32.73
CA ALA A 630 32.44 -18.85 34.12
C ALA A 630 33.82 -18.22 34.31
N LEU A 631 33.99 -16.96 33.90
CA LEU A 631 35.24 -16.21 34.09
C LEU A 631 35.33 -15.62 35.49
N ASN A 632 36.57 -15.53 36.03
CA ASN A 632 36.77 -14.75 37.22
C ASN A 632 36.62 -13.23 36.90
N PRO A 633 36.24 -12.39 37.91
CA PRO A 633 36.00 -10.98 37.67
C PRO A 633 37.19 -10.20 37.09
N GLU A 634 38.40 -10.57 37.46
CA GLU A 634 39.62 -9.91 36.98
C GLU A 634 39.84 -10.17 35.48
N MET A 635 39.65 -11.41 35.05
CA MET A 635 39.75 -11.80 33.63
C MET A 635 38.65 -11.15 32.82
N LEU A 636 37.42 -11.09 33.32
CA LEU A 636 36.32 -10.39 32.67
C LEU A 636 36.63 -8.91 32.43
N GLN A 637 37.06 -8.20 33.49
CA GLN A 637 37.45 -6.79 33.41
C GLN A 637 38.60 -6.57 32.43
N HIS A 638 39.58 -7.47 32.42
CA HIS A 638 40.70 -7.41 31.49
C HIS A 638 40.24 -7.54 30.02
N VAL A 639 39.43 -8.54 29.74
CA VAL A 639 38.90 -8.76 28.38
C VAL A 639 38.07 -7.56 27.91
N ILE A 640 37.15 -7.05 28.74
CA ILE A 640 36.30 -5.90 28.38
C ILE A 640 37.13 -4.64 28.15
N ARG A 641 38.15 -4.37 29.00
CA ARG A 641 39.03 -3.22 28.82
C ARG A 641 39.84 -3.30 27.56
N GLN A 642 40.45 -4.45 27.27
CA GLN A 642 41.20 -4.64 26.02
C GLN A 642 40.27 -4.52 24.78
N LEU A 643 39.07 -5.08 24.87
CA LEU A 643 38.08 -4.94 23.82
C LEU A 643 37.75 -3.47 23.52
N ALA A 644 37.55 -2.65 24.59
CA ALA A 644 37.33 -1.22 24.45
C ALA A 644 38.49 -0.51 23.72
N GLU A 645 39.73 -0.89 24.03
CA GLU A 645 40.92 -0.34 23.36
C GLU A 645 41.01 -0.74 21.89
N GLN A 646 40.63 -1.98 21.57
CA GLN A 646 40.64 -2.44 20.16
C GLN A 646 39.49 -1.84 19.33
N ILE A 647 38.31 -1.67 19.93
CA ILE A 647 37.14 -1.03 19.25
C ILE A 647 37.49 0.40 18.80
N LYS A 648 38.23 1.16 19.63
CA LYS A 648 38.69 2.51 19.28
C LYS A 648 39.48 2.55 17.94
N LYS A 649 40.18 1.47 17.60
CA LYS A 649 40.91 1.37 16.33
C LYS A 649 39.99 1.19 15.12
N PHE A 650 38.73 0.79 15.34
CA PHE A 650 37.70 0.67 14.30
C PHE A 650 36.91 1.95 14.09
N SER A 651 36.92 2.89 15.04
CA SER A 651 36.16 4.14 14.95
C SER A 651 36.50 4.94 13.68
N GLY A 652 37.73 4.82 13.17
CA GLY A 652 38.18 5.43 11.92
C GLY A 652 37.86 4.66 10.63
N LEU A 653 37.16 3.54 10.67
CA LEU A 653 37.01 2.67 9.51
C LEU A 653 35.61 2.62 8.95
N SER A 654 34.65 3.40 9.46
CA SER A 654 33.23 3.40 9.06
C SER A 654 32.60 2.00 9.02
N GLN A 655 33.15 1.04 9.78
CA GLN A 655 32.68 -0.35 9.82
C GLN A 655 32.44 -0.77 11.26
N ASN A 656 31.37 -1.57 11.47
CA ASN A 656 31.14 -2.19 12.78
C ASN A 656 32.27 -3.17 13.12
N PRO A 657 32.79 -3.14 14.37
CA PRO A 657 33.86 -4.03 14.78
C PRO A 657 33.40 -5.50 14.77
N VAL A 658 34.21 -6.32 14.11
CA VAL A 658 33.99 -7.77 14.00
C VAL A 658 35.04 -8.50 14.82
N ILE A 659 34.62 -9.38 15.70
CA ILE A 659 35.50 -10.26 16.48
C ILE A 659 35.50 -11.64 15.85
N LEU A 660 36.68 -12.22 15.65
CA LEU A 660 36.85 -13.54 15.07
C LEU A 660 37.40 -14.51 16.11
N THR A 661 36.71 -15.64 16.30
CA THR A 661 37.08 -16.67 17.29
C THR A 661 36.76 -18.09 16.77
N SER A 662 37.04 -19.13 17.56
CA SER A 662 36.66 -20.49 17.21
C SER A 662 35.14 -20.71 17.30
N GLN A 663 34.64 -21.72 16.60
CA GLN A 663 33.23 -22.08 16.61
C GLN A 663 32.72 -22.40 18.02
N VAL A 664 33.52 -23.07 18.85
CA VAL A 664 33.15 -23.46 20.22
C VAL A 664 32.98 -22.23 21.12
N MET A 665 33.83 -21.21 20.96
CA MET A 665 33.85 -20.01 21.80
C MET A 665 32.84 -18.94 21.30
N ARG A 666 32.48 -18.92 20.02
CA ARG A 666 31.73 -17.83 19.42
C ARG A 666 30.48 -17.42 20.20
N ILE A 667 29.56 -18.33 20.46
CA ILE A 667 28.30 -18.01 21.12
C ILE A 667 28.50 -17.55 22.57
N HIS A 668 29.43 -18.18 23.27
CA HIS A 668 29.72 -17.84 24.66
C HIS A 668 30.41 -16.50 24.79
N PHE A 669 31.27 -16.17 23.83
CA PHE A 669 31.91 -14.86 23.77
C PHE A 669 30.90 -13.78 23.35
N TYR A 670 30.00 -14.07 22.44
CA TYR A 670 28.90 -13.16 22.08
C TYR A 670 28.05 -12.80 23.29
N HIS A 671 27.60 -13.78 24.08
CA HIS A 671 26.81 -13.53 25.31
C HIS A 671 27.59 -12.78 26.38
N LEU A 672 28.91 -12.89 26.39
CA LEU A 672 29.77 -12.15 27.34
C LEU A 672 29.85 -10.66 26.97
N VAL A 673 29.92 -10.32 25.68
CA VAL A 673 30.19 -8.95 25.23
C VAL A 673 28.93 -8.18 24.86
N GLU A 674 27.85 -8.84 24.50
CA GLU A 674 26.57 -8.23 24.13
C GLU A 674 26.05 -7.19 25.12
N PRO A 675 26.07 -7.43 26.47
CA PRO A 675 25.54 -6.45 27.40
C PRO A 675 26.35 -5.15 27.48
N PHE A 676 27.61 -5.17 27.06
CA PHE A 676 28.52 -4.02 27.11
C PHE A 676 28.60 -3.33 25.71
N TYR A 677 28.50 -4.11 24.66
CA TYR A 677 28.70 -3.64 23.28
C TYR A 677 27.68 -4.33 22.33
N PRO A 678 26.42 -3.90 22.31
CA PRO A 678 25.35 -4.57 21.54
C PRO A 678 25.58 -4.54 20.03
N ASN A 679 26.39 -3.61 19.53
CA ASN A 679 26.69 -3.46 18.10
C ASN A 679 27.90 -4.30 17.63
N ILE A 680 28.61 -4.98 18.52
CA ILE A 680 29.72 -5.87 18.17
C ILE A 680 29.17 -7.15 17.51
N ARG A 681 29.87 -7.59 16.48
CA ARG A 681 29.60 -8.86 15.81
C ARG A 681 30.70 -9.88 16.09
N VAL A 682 30.27 -11.07 16.53
CA VAL A 682 31.20 -12.17 16.80
C VAL A 682 30.99 -13.25 15.75
N LEU A 683 32.05 -13.54 14.99
CA LEU A 683 32.06 -14.56 13.94
C LEU A 683 32.99 -15.71 14.31
N SER A 684 32.69 -16.90 13.80
CA SER A 684 33.61 -18.03 13.83
C SER A 684 34.35 -18.17 12.50
N PHE A 685 35.52 -18.82 12.52
CA PHE A 685 36.27 -19.12 11.29
C PHE A 685 35.43 -19.93 10.27
N ASN A 686 34.51 -20.75 10.73
CA ASN A 686 33.64 -21.58 9.87
C ASN A 686 32.55 -20.79 9.15
N GLU A 687 32.25 -19.57 9.59
CA GLU A 687 31.27 -18.65 8.98
C GLU A 687 31.88 -17.76 7.90
N ILE A 688 33.18 -17.88 7.64
CA ILE A 688 33.87 -17.10 6.60
C ILE A 688 34.04 -17.94 5.35
N ALA A 689 33.76 -17.36 4.19
CA ALA A 689 33.97 -18.00 2.89
C ALA A 689 35.47 -18.08 2.55
N ASN A 690 35.88 -19.16 1.87
CA ASN A 690 37.29 -19.47 1.64
C ASN A 690 38.07 -18.46 0.76
N ASN A 691 37.40 -17.55 0.09
CA ASN A 691 37.97 -16.61 -0.89
C ASN A 691 38.13 -15.18 -0.32
N VAL A 692 38.20 -15.02 1.00
CA VAL A 692 38.32 -13.73 1.68
C VAL A 692 39.62 -13.64 2.42
N GLN A 693 40.31 -12.51 2.28
CA GLN A 693 41.51 -12.20 3.04
C GLN A 693 41.08 -11.65 4.43
N ILE A 694 41.61 -12.27 5.47
CA ILE A 694 41.39 -11.82 6.86
C ILE A 694 42.53 -10.96 7.32
N GLN A 695 42.24 -9.72 7.71
CA GLN A 695 43.20 -8.77 8.27
C GLN A 695 42.90 -8.52 9.74
N SER A 696 43.77 -8.98 10.63
CA SER A 696 43.69 -8.66 12.06
C SER A 696 44.20 -7.24 12.30
N ILE A 697 43.31 -6.36 12.82
CA ILE A 697 43.63 -4.98 13.20
C ILE A 697 43.97 -4.92 14.70
N GLY A 698 43.43 -5.83 15.48
CA GLY A 698 43.63 -5.90 16.90
C GLY A 698 43.63 -7.33 17.42
N ASN A 699 44.29 -7.53 18.57
CA ASN A 699 44.30 -8.81 19.26
C ASN A 699 44.03 -8.61 20.75
N ILE A 700 43.14 -9.43 21.30
CA ILE A 700 42.88 -9.47 22.76
C ILE A 700 43.75 -10.54 23.34
N ILE A 701 44.69 -10.13 24.20
CA ILE A 701 45.72 -11.01 24.75
C ILE A 701 45.42 -11.41 26.19
N THR A 702 45.99 -12.55 26.60
CA THR A 702 45.89 -13.05 27.97
C THR A 702 46.56 -12.11 28.98
N MET A 703 46.09 -12.09 30.22
CA MET A 703 46.80 -11.43 31.30
C MET A 703 48.19 -12.05 31.46
N LYS A 704 49.25 -11.24 31.38
CA LYS A 704 50.54 -11.71 31.88
C LYS A 704 50.38 -11.98 33.36
N LYS A 705 50.45 -13.26 33.78
CA LYS A 705 50.64 -13.60 35.19
C LYS A 705 51.88 -12.87 35.65
N GLY A 706 51.72 -11.87 36.53
CA GLY A 706 52.82 -11.12 37.08
C GLY A 706 53.88 -12.06 37.66
N SER A 707 55.11 -11.85 37.25
CA SER A 707 56.28 -12.45 37.80
C SER A 707 56.47 -12.00 39.23
#